data_c5e84a495c79c9b4fbded3918d46dff8
#
_entry.id   c5e84a495c79c9b4fbded3918d46dff8
#
_cell.length_a   1.000
_cell.length_b   1.000
_cell.length_c   1.000
_cell.angle_alpha   90.00
_cell.angle_beta   90.00
_cell.angle_gamma   90.00
#
_symmetry.space_group_name_H-M   'P 1'
#
loop_
_entity.id
_entity.type
_entity.pdbx_description
1 polymer ?
#
loop_
_entity_poly.entity_id
_entity_poly.type
_entity_poly.pdbx_seq_one_letter_code
_entity_poly.pdbx_strand_id
1 'polypeptide(L)'
;MGTAAAATLHTDLTHNVADAATEDRAILGGKGAGLVSMTRRGLRVPPAFVLATSCCAAYLRERTLPAALIHDIELRLSELEAATGRTFGGADDPLLLSVRSGAPISMPGMMDTVLNLGLDRAAAVALAARSGSVRFMAEVLARFHAMYAEIVLDAWEPAASPVDAVLAELGEDAEAGTVYDEVWRRLQQAREDDGEDTVPDDPRAQLLGAIAAVFRSWNTRRAITYRELHGIDHAMGTAVVVQTMVFGNRDEQSGSGVVFSRNPVTGEPGLYGEYLAASQGEDVVAGIRTPDPVTALADRQPALFDELSRTVADLEASHRDVLDIEFTVESGILYFLQVRSAKRTAPAAVRIAADFLREQGDAAASILETVTLDHIRGVVRPSFADADLEAARAAGALLAQGVGASPGHVSGMLVLDPDRAEALARDGHPVVLAREVTSPTDLHGMIAAVGVVTVTGGATSHAAVVARALGTTCVVGCAELTVTGDMLRAGERELREGDWVSVDGDSGDVYAGRIDVVDALTGNADLDEVIATCRRIAGVDLLARAATVDEIARARHLGASGVVVAAADALATSPELPEILAEIAASGTGAGYERLSAAIAVAFAPLFAAAGDLEFGVRAIDFLADETSELLRSSVLADQRPELALPVGVPELVTAQLRGLAAARGATGPRVHLSVRNVSDPGEAAAIARLAAPFAADVSAGAYIASPRGALSAGESPAHLEPTRVGARPVQAGEFGLPPPAPPDAPPARRPVRGGKAAAQ
;
A
#
# COMPACT_ATOMS: atom_id res chain seq x y z
N MET A 1 15.81 26.95 39.80
CA MET A 1 15.83 26.71 38.35
C MET A 1 15.17 25.35 38.04
N GLY A 2 13.93 25.15 38.50
CA GLY A 2 13.21 23.87 38.36
C GLY A 2 11.75 23.98 37.94
N THR A 3 11.25 25.16 37.63
CA THR A 3 9.83 25.36 37.33
C THR A 3 9.53 25.82 35.89
N ALA A 4 10.54 26.21 35.11
CA ALA A 4 10.34 26.65 33.73
C ALA A 4 10.38 25.47 32.69
N ALA A 5 11.00 24.33 33.05
CA ALA A 5 11.06 23.19 32.16
C ALA A 5 9.79 22.29 32.21
N ALA A 6 8.99 22.39 33.27
CA ALA A 6 7.74 21.65 33.40
C ALA A 6 6.57 22.28 32.61
N ALA A 7 6.59 23.62 32.42
CA ALA A 7 5.51 24.33 31.73
C ALA A 7 5.58 24.21 30.19
N THR A 8 6.75 23.88 29.62
CA THR A 8 6.93 23.75 28.15
C THR A 8 6.55 22.36 27.62
N LEU A 9 6.42 21.35 28.50
CA LEU A 9 6.04 19.98 28.12
C LEU A 9 4.52 19.80 27.95
N HIS A 10 3.70 20.69 28.48
CA HIS A 10 2.23 20.54 28.45
C HIS A 10 1.55 21.00 27.15
N THR A 11 2.16 21.89 26.38
CA THR A 11 1.56 22.43 25.15
C THR A 11 1.68 21.52 23.93
N ASP A 12 2.49 20.46 24.00
CA ASP A 12 2.79 19.58 22.85
C ASP A 12 2.05 18.23 22.88
N LEU A 13 1.27 17.92 23.93
CA LEU A 13 0.59 16.62 24.08
C LEU A 13 -0.78 16.59 23.41
N THR A 14 -1.50 17.72 23.41
CA THR A 14 -2.84 17.82 22.84
C THR A 14 -3.01 19.07 21.98
N HIS A 15 -3.71 18.95 20.85
CA HIS A 15 -3.91 20.01 19.87
C HIS A 15 -5.39 20.16 19.56
N ASN A 16 -5.96 21.37 19.68
CA ASN A 16 -7.29 21.66 19.16
C ASN A 16 -7.22 21.77 17.64
N VAL A 17 -8.12 21.13 16.92
CA VAL A 17 -8.12 21.13 15.44
C VAL A 17 -8.37 22.52 14.86
N ALA A 18 -9.13 23.36 15.56
CA ALA A 18 -9.48 24.70 15.09
C ALA A 18 -8.29 25.67 15.03
N ASP A 19 -7.31 25.53 15.93
CA ASP A 19 -6.18 26.44 16.08
C ASP A 19 -4.81 25.74 16.17
N ALA A 20 -4.72 24.47 15.78
CA ALA A 20 -3.48 23.71 15.80
C ALA A 20 -2.35 24.46 15.08
N ALA A 21 -1.20 24.57 15.73
CA ALA A 21 -0.04 25.27 15.17
C ALA A 21 0.66 24.49 14.05
N THR A 22 0.40 23.17 13.94
CA THR A 22 1.06 22.27 13.00
C THR A 22 0.05 21.44 12.22
N GLU A 23 0.46 20.97 11.03
CA GLU A 23 -0.21 19.90 10.24
C GLU A 23 0.70 18.67 10.12
N ASP A 24 1.76 18.58 10.93
CA ASP A 24 2.72 17.47 10.85
C ASP A 24 2.05 16.15 11.22
N ARG A 25 2.02 15.24 10.25
CA ARG A 25 1.48 13.89 10.42
C ARG A 25 2.25 13.05 11.44
N ALA A 26 3.53 13.34 11.64
CA ALA A 26 4.32 12.65 12.67
C ALA A 26 3.81 12.98 14.09
N ILE A 27 3.20 14.15 14.29
CA ILE A 27 2.66 14.61 15.57
C ILE A 27 1.17 14.30 15.69
N LEU A 28 0.39 14.76 14.71
CA LEU A 28 -1.08 14.70 14.74
C LEU A 28 -1.66 13.39 14.18
N GLY A 29 -0.79 12.55 13.59
CA GLY A 29 -1.24 11.43 12.79
C GLY A 29 -1.94 11.86 11.50
N GLY A 30 -2.23 10.92 10.62
CA GLY A 30 -2.85 11.21 9.32
C GLY A 30 -4.25 11.82 9.44
N LYS A 31 -5.09 11.29 10.35
CA LYS A 31 -6.47 11.81 10.57
C LYS A 31 -6.44 13.20 11.16
N GLY A 32 -5.67 13.43 12.23
CA GLY A 32 -5.57 14.73 12.88
C GLY A 32 -5.07 15.82 11.92
N ALA A 33 -4.00 15.56 11.19
CA ALA A 33 -3.47 16.48 10.19
C ALA A 33 -4.49 16.78 9.08
N GLY A 34 -5.23 15.76 8.61
CA GLY A 34 -6.31 15.94 7.63
C GLY A 34 -7.44 16.84 8.14
N LEU A 35 -7.89 16.67 9.41
CA LEU A 35 -8.91 17.52 10.01
C LEU A 35 -8.44 18.97 10.13
N VAL A 36 -7.20 19.21 10.57
CA VAL A 36 -6.61 20.55 10.64
C VAL A 36 -6.56 21.18 9.24
N SER A 37 -6.10 20.47 8.24
CA SER A 37 -6.03 20.96 6.86
C SER A 37 -7.42 21.34 6.32
N MET A 38 -8.42 20.49 6.51
CA MET A 38 -9.80 20.75 6.10
C MET A 38 -10.38 21.97 6.84
N THR A 39 -10.18 22.06 8.15
CA THR A 39 -10.67 23.19 8.97
C THR A 39 -10.06 24.53 8.52
N ARG A 40 -8.75 24.57 8.26
CA ARG A 40 -8.05 25.76 7.72
C ARG A 40 -8.57 26.21 6.36
N ARG A 41 -9.09 25.28 5.57
CA ARG A 41 -9.73 25.55 4.26
C ARG A 41 -11.19 26.00 4.39
N GLY A 42 -11.71 26.09 5.61
CA GLY A 42 -13.08 26.53 5.87
C GLY A 42 -14.14 25.45 5.63
N LEU A 43 -13.76 24.19 5.53
CA LEU A 43 -14.73 23.09 5.41
C LEU A 43 -15.44 22.85 6.74
N ARG A 44 -16.68 22.37 6.68
CA ARG A 44 -17.41 21.97 7.88
C ARG A 44 -16.85 20.67 8.41
N VAL A 45 -15.97 20.79 9.39
CA VAL A 45 -15.40 19.68 10.15
C VAL A 45 -16.02 19.70 11.54
N PRO A 46 -16.56 18.59 12.06
CA PRO A 46 -17.02 18.57 13.44
C PRO A 46 -15.87 18.91 14.38
N PRO A 47 -16.08 19.79 15.40
CA PRO A 47 -15.04 20.18 16.34
C PRO A 47 -14.31 18.98 16.95
N ALA A 48 -12.99 19.07 17.10
CA ALA A 48 -12.17 17.96 17.55
C ALA A 48 -10.87 18.46 18.22
N PHE A 49 -10.27 17.60 19.03
CA PHE A 49 -8.89 17.73 19.45
C PHE A 49 -8.10 16.42 19.21
N VAL A 50 -6.80 16.54 19.18
CA VAL A 50 -5.90 15.42 18.88
C VAL A 50 -4.91 15.24 20.03
N LEU A 51 -4.76 14.00 20.50
CA LEU A 51 -3.65 13.60 21.35
C LEU A 51 -2.50 13.17 20.45
N ALA A 52 -1.33 13.75 20.62
CA ALA A 52 -0.15 13.52 19.78
C ALA A 52 0.33 12.05 19.84
N THR A 53 1.05 11.61 18.79
CA THR A 53 1.64 10.27 18.72
C THR A 53 2.55 9.96 19.90
N SER A 54 3.24 10.96 20.47
CA SER A 54 4.07 10.83 21.67
C SER A 54 3.31 10.32 22.89
N CYS A 55 2.01 10.60 23.00
CA CYS A 55 1.16 10.11 24.08
C CYS A 55 0.98 8.60 24.02
N CYS A 56 0.91 8.01 22.80
CA CYS A 56 0.86 6.56 22.62
C CYS A 56 2.11 5.89 23.20
N ALA A 57 3.29 6.40 22.88
CA ALA A 57 4.54 5.84 23.40
C ALA A 57 4.63 5.90 24.93
N ALA A 58 4.15 6.99 25.53
CA ALA A 58 4.07 7.16 26.99
C ALA A 58 3.11 6.13 27.61
N TYR A 59 1.89 6.00 27.06
CA TYR A 59 0.90 5.03 27.51
C TYR A 59 1.39 3.57 27.39
N LEU A 60 1.98 3.20 26.25
CA LEU A 60 2.45 1.83 26.04
C LEU A 60 3.57 1.43 27.01
N ARG A 61 4.38 2.39 27.47
CA ARG A 61 5.42 2.17 28.46
C ARG A 61 4.85 2.04 29.88
N GLU A 62 3.90 2.91 30.26
CA GLU A 62 3.39 3.05 31.62
C GLU A 62 2.12 2.22 31.87
N ARG A 63 1.42 1.83 30.78
CA ARG A 63 0.13 1.12 30.79
C ARG A 63 -1.00 1.88 31.50
N THR A 64 -0.80 3.15 31.75
CA THR A 64 -1.76 4.08 32.35
C THR A 64 -1.65 5.43 31.66
N LEU A 65 -2.76 6.17 31.61
CA LEU A 65 -2.74 7.55 31.12
C LEU A 65 -2.06 8.43 32.18
N PRO A 66 -1.00 9.20 31.82
CA PRO A 66 -0.36 10.11 32.75
C PRO A 66 -1.35 11.18 33.27
N ALA A 67 -1.24 11.55 34.56
CA ALA A 67 -2.14 12.55 35.16
C ALA A 67 -2.13 13.89 34.44
N ALA A 68 -0.96 14.30 33.91
CA ALA A 68 -0.84 15.49 33.09
C ALA A 68 -1.66 15.42 31.80
N LEU A 69 -1.65 14.27 31.12
CA LEU A 69 -2.43 14.04 29.91
C LEU A 69 -3.94 14.03 30.22
N ILE A 70 -4.36 13.46 31.34
CA ILE A 70 -5.77 13.49 31.79
C ILE A 70 -6.22 14.94 32.01
N HIS A 71 -5.38 15.76 32.64
CA HIS A 71 -5.67 17.17 32.83
C HIS A 71 -5.82 17.92 31.49
N ASP A 72 -4.94 17.66 30.53
CA ASP A 72 -5.02 18.28 29.20
C ASP A 72 -6.28 17.83 28.44
N ILE A 73 -6.67 16.56 28.56
CA ILE A 73 -7.92 16.02 27.97
C ILE A 73 -9.12 16.77 28.52
N GLU A 74 -9.21 16.98 29.85
CA GLU A 74 -10.30 17.75 30.48
C GLU A 74 -10.34 19.20 29.99
N LEU A 75 -9.19 19.87 29.84
CA LEU A 75 -9.10 21.19 29.26
C LEU A 75 -9.66 21.23 27.83
N ARG A 76 -9.20 20.30 26.96
CA ARG A 76 -9.68 20.22 25.58
C ARG A 76 -11.17 19.88 25.50
N LEU A 77 -11.66 19.03 26.40
CA LEU A 77 -13.08 18.72 26.50
C LEU A 77 -13.90 19.97 26.80
N SER A 78 -13.45 20.80 27.78
CA SER A 78 -14.11 22.06 28.10
C SER A 78 -14.09 23.06 26.92
N GLU A 79 -13.03 23.07 26.11
CA GLU A 79 -12.98 23.86 24.87
C GLU A 79 -13.99 23.35 23.83
N LEU A 80 -14.16 22.01 23.66
CA LEU A 80 -15.19 21.44 22.79
C LEU A 80 -16.61 21.81 23.27
N GLU A 81 -16.86 21.72 24.57
CA GLU A 81 -18.14 22.13 25.15
C GLU A 81 -18.44 23.59 24.86
N ALA A 82 -17.46 24.48 25.05
CA ALA A 82 -17.60 25.90 24.73
C ALA A 82 -17.82 26.14 23.21
N ALA A 83 -17.11 25.43 22.36
CA ALA A 83 -17.21 25.59 20.90
C ALA A 83 -18.55 25.10 20.34
N THR A 84 -19.14 24.07 20.96
CA THR A 84 -20.38 23.43 20.49
C THR A 84 -21.63 23.99 21.22
N GLY A 85 -21.45 24.60 22.38
CA GLY A 85 -22.54 24.98 23.29
C GLY A 85 -23.22 23.78 23.96
N ARG A 86 -22.61 22.57 23.87
CA ARG A 86 -23.13 21.29 24.38
C ARG A 86 -22.29 20.80 25.53
N THR A 87 -22.85 19.95 26.39
CA THR A 87 -22.14 19.42 27.57
C THR A 87 -21.97 17.91 27.47
N PHE A 88 -20.76 17.43 27.74
CA PHE A 88 -20.44 16.00 27.76
C PHE A 88 -21.07 15.34 29.00
N GLY A 89 -21.99 14.38 28.79
CA GLY A 89 -22.86 13.85 29.86
C GLY A 89 -23.93 14.84 30.29
N GLY A 90 -24.30 15.82 29.47
CA GLY A 90 -25.28 16.87 29.79
C GLY A 90 -26.72 16.42 29.59
N ALA A 91 -27.62 16.98 30.45
CA ALA A 91 -29.05 16.65 30.45
C ALA A 91 -29.90 17.43 29.42
N ASP A 92 -29.42 18.58 28.94
CA ASP A 92 -30.20 19.42 28.04
C ASP A 92 -29.80 19.30 26.57
N ASP A 93 -28.52 19.40 26.27
CA ASP A 93 -27.93 19.25 24.94
C ASP A 93 -26.64 18.41 25.03
N PRO A 94 -26.77 17.08 24.94
CA PRO A 94 -25.64 16.19 25.17
C PRO A 94 -24.60 16.30 24.04
N LEU A 95 -23.35 16.49 24.44
CA LEU A 95 -22.21 16.33 23.56
C LEU A 95 -21.83 14.85 23.53
N LEU A 96 -21.95 14.22 22.38
CA LEU A 96 -21.42 12.88 22.16
C LEU A 96 -20.12 12.96 21.35
N LEU A 97 -19.20 12.04 21.65
CA LEU A 97 -17.86 12.02 21.09
C LEU A 97 -17.55 10.71 20.39
N SER A 98 -16.68 10.79 19.40
CA SER A 98 -15.96 9.65 18.85
C SER A 98 -14.49 9.71 19.24
N VAL A 99 -13.87 8.57 19.49
CA VAL A 99 -12.43 8.40 19.73
C VAL A 99 -11.87 7.53 18.63
N ARG A 100 -11.01 8.11 17.80
CA ARG A 100 -10.52 7.49 16.56
C ARG A 100 -9.00 7.43 16.57
N SER A 101 -8.44 6.31 16.11
CA SER A 101 -7.00 6.19 15.87
C SER A 101 -6.55 7.03 14.68
N GLY A 102 -5.33 7.57 14.76
CA GLY A 102 -4.75 8.40 13.71
C GLY A 102 -3.24 8.19 13.59
N ALA A 103 -2.80 7.02 13.09
CA ALA A 103 -1.38 6.81 12.82
C ALA A 103 -0.86 7.73 11.70
N PRO A 104 0.43 8.12 11.69
CA PRO A 104 1.03 8.90 10.61
C PRO A 104 0.88 8.28 9.23
N ILE A 105 0.95 6.94 9.16
CA ILE A 105 0.68 6.14 7.96
C ILE A 105 -0.70 5.48 8.10
N SER A 106 -1.50 5.54 7.05
CA SER A 106 -2.83 4.93 7.04
C SER A 106 -2.75 3.41 7.13
N MET A 107 -3.45 2.83 8.10
CA MET A 107 -3.57 1.38 8.33
C MET A 107 -5.08 1.02 8.39
N PRO A 108 -5.76 0.89 7.24
CA PRO A 108 -7.21 0.70 7.20
C PRO A 108 -7.66 -0.57 7.92
N GLY A 109 -8.65 -0.47 8.81
CA GLY A 109 -9.20 -1.61 9.57
C GLY A 109 -8.28 -2.22 10.64
N MET A 110 -7.05 -1.71 10.80
CA MET A 110 -6.08 -2.30 11.73
C MET A 110 -6.15 -1.74 13.15
N MET A 111 -6.83 -0.62 13.32
CA MET A 111 -6.90 0.09 14.60
C MET A 111 -8.33 0.51 14.92
N ASP A 112 -8.62 0.59 16.20
CA ASP A 112 -9.96 0.72 16.72
C ASP A 112 -10.51 2.15 16.70
N THR A 113 -11.83 2.27 16.70
CA THR A 113 -12.62 3.49 16.81
C THR A 113 -13.79 3.22 17.75
N VAL A 114 -14.05 4.13 18.69
CA VAL A 114 -15.22 4.05 19.59
C VAL A 114 -16.11 5.26 19.34
N LEU A 115 -17.39 5.03 19.06
CA LEU A 115 -18.37 6.07 18.76
C LEU A 115 -19.37 6.23 19.92
N ASN A 116 -20.11 7.34 19.87
CA ASN A 116 -21.24 7.65 20.74
C ASN A 116 -20.88 7.70 22.25
N LEU A 117 -19.64 8.04 22.58
CA LEU A 117 -19.19 8.23 23.94
C LEU A 117 -19.89 9.43 24.60
N GLY A 118 -20.19 9.32 25.90
CA GLY A 118 -20.87 10.37 26.64
C GLY A 118 -22.35 10.09 26.92
N LEU A 119 -22.79 8.86 26.66
CA LEU A 119 -24.14 8.41 26.94
C LEU A 119 -24.25 7.91 28.40
N ASP A 120 -24.87 8.72 29.22
CA ASP A 120 -25.52 8.33 30.46
C ASP A 120 -27.05 8.43 30.32
N ARG A 121 -27.80 8.15 31.39
CA ARG A 121 -29.25 8.22 31.35
C ARG A 121 -29.78 9.62 31.01
N ALA A 122 -29.15 10.67 31.51
CA ALA A 122 -29.60 12.04 31.29
C ALA A 122 -29.35 12.46 29.83
N ALA A 123 -28.16 12.15 29.30
CA ALA A 123 -27.81 12.42 27.92
C ALA A 123 -28.69 11.63 26.92
N ALA A 124 -29.00 10.38 27.22
CA ALA A 124 -29.88 9.56 26.39
C ALA A 124 -31.31 10.11 26.32
N VAL A 125 -31.90 10.52 27.45
CA VAL A 125 -33.22 11.14 27.48
C VAL A 125 -33.23 12.45 26.70
N ALA A 126 -32.21 13.29 26.84
CA ALA A 126 -32.07 14.53 26.08
C ALA A 126 -31.91 14.24 24.58
N LEU A 127 -31.16 13.23 24.19
CA LEU A 127 -30.99 12.80 22.81
C LEU A 127 -32.33 12.39 22.18
N ALA A 128 -33.13 11.61 22.90
CA ALA A 128 -34.48 11.21 22.45
C ALA A 128 -35.40 12.43 22.28
N ALA A 129 -35.38 13.38 23.22
CA ALA A 129 -36.20 14.60 23.16
C ALA A 129 -35.81 15.46 21.94
N ARG A 130 -34.52 15.59 21.65
CA ARG A 130 -34.01 16.42 20.53
C ARG A 130 -34.22 15.76 19.16
N SER A 131 -34.06 14.47 19.06
CA SER A 131 -34.30 13.72 17.82
C SER A 131 -35.78 13.48 17.52
N GLY A 132 -36.64 13.58 18.55
CA GLY A 132 -38.03 13.21 18.47
C GLY A 132 -38.26 11.68 18.32
N SER A 133 -37.22 10.88 18.60
CA SER A 133 -37.27 9.42 18.41
C SER A 133 -36.60 8.68 19.57
N VAL A 134 -37.40 7.92 20.29
CA VAL A 134 -36.92 7.01 21.35
C VAL A 134 -36.16 5.84 20.75
N ARG A 135 -36.62 5.33 19.61
CA ARG A 135 -35.92 4.27 18.85
C ARG A 135 -34.49 4.72 18.48
N PHE A 136 -34.35 5.90 17.91
CA PHE A 136 -33.00 6.44 17.57
C PHE A 136 -32.07 6.45 18.77
N MET A 137 -32.54 6.96 19.93
CA MET A 137 -31.76 6.96 21.17
C MET A 137 -31.37 5.54 21.60
N ALA A 138 -32.31 4.59 21.57
CA ALA A 138 -32.06 3.22 21.97
C ALA A 138 -31.07 2.51 21.06
N GLU A 139 -31.13 2.74 19.74
CA GLU A 139 -30.17 2.22 18.76
C GLU A 139 -28.76 2.80 18.96
N VAL A 140 -28.64 4.12 19.20
CA VAL A 140 -27.36 4.77 19.51
C VAL A 140 -26.75 4.20 20.79
N LEU A 141 -27.58 3.98 21.83
CA LEU A 141 -27.17 3.36 23.10
C LEU A 141 -26.66 1.93 22.92
N ALA A 142 -27.43 1.10 22.22
CA ALA A 142 -27.04 -0.30 21.99
C ALA A 142 -25.75 -0.40 21.17
N ARG A 143 -25.60 0.45 20.15
CA ARG A 143 -24.39 0.53 19.33
C ARG A 143 -23.17 0.98 20.15
N PHE A 144 -23.33 2.02 20.96
CA PHE A 144 -22.27 2.46 21.89
C PHE A 144 -21.82 1.33 22.80
N HIS A 145 -22.79 0.64 23.44
CA HIS A 145 -22.49 -0.43 24.38
C HIS A 145 -21.75 -1.59 23.72
N ALA A 146 -22.20 -2.04 22.53
CA ALA A 146 -21.56 -3.11 21.79
C ALA A 146 -20.13 -2.77 21.41
N MET A 147 -19.89 -1.56 20.85
CA MET A 147 -18.56 -1.13 20.47
C MET A 147 -17.62 -0.94 21.67
N TYR A 148 -18.13 -0.40 22.76
CA TYR A 148 -17.33 -0.23 23.99
C TYR A 148 -16.94 -1.60 24.58
N ALA A 149 -17.88 -2.54 24.62
CA ALA A 149 -17.65 -3.89 25.08
C ALA A 149 -16.57 -4.59 24.24
N GLU A 150 -16.71 -4.57 22.92
CA GLU A 150 -15.75 -5.19 21.99
C GLU A 150 -14.36 -4.56 22.07
N ILE A 151 -14.27 -3.23 22.01
CA ILE A 151 -12.99 -2.53 21.80
C ILE A 151 -12.29 -2.20 23.12
N VAL A 152 -13.04 -1.78 24.12
CA VAL A 152 -12.45 -1.29 25.39
C VAL A 152 -12.32 -2.42 26.40
N LEU A 153 -13.30 -3.33 26.44
CA LEU A 153 -13.37 -4.44 27.38
C LEU A 153 -12.94 -5.78 26.78
N ASP A 154 -12.48 -5.77 25.49
CA ASP A 154 -12.00 -6.96 24.77
C ASP A 154 -13.02 -8.12 24.71
N ALA A 155 -14.34 -7.80 24.62
CA ALA A 155 -15.38 -8.81 24.50
C ALA A 155 -15.29 -9.56 23.16
N TRP A 156 -15.37 -10.90 23.22
CA TRP A 156 -15.28 -11.74 22.03
C TRP A 156 -16.51 -11.59 21.12
N GLU A 157 -17.70 -11.61 21.72
CA GLU A 157 -18.97 -11.40 21.02
C GLU A 157 -19.81 -10.40 21.81
N PRO A 158 -20.06 -9.18 21.27
CA PRO A 158 -20.93 -8.25 21.96
C PRO A 158 -22.36 -8.78 22.00
N ALA A 159 -23.08 -8.48 23.09
CA ALA A 159 -24.46 -8.89 23.26
C ALA A 159 -25.35 -8.40 22.10
N ALA A 160 -26.26 -9.23 21.63
CA ALA A 160 -27.24 -8.85 20.63
C ALA A 160 -28.08 -7.65 21.09
N SER A 161 -28.41 -6.72 20.17
CA SER A 161 -29.20 -5.53 20.50
C SER A 161 -30.58 -5.90 21.02
N PRO A 162 -30.96 -5.51 22.23
CA PRO A 162 -32.29 -5.78 22.78
C PRO A 162 -33.37 -4.77 22.34
N VAL A 163 -33.04 -3.80 21.49
CA VAL A 163 -33.87 -2.63 21.18
C VAL A 163 -35.25 -3.02 20.66
N ASP A 164 -35.30 -3.88 19.65
CA ASP A 164 -36.59 -4.31 19.07
C ASP A 164 -37.48 -5.04 20.06
N ALA A 165 -36.88 -5.89 20.91
CA ALA A 165 -37.62 -6.59 21.97
C ALA A 165 -38.14 -5.60 23.00
N VAL A 166 -37.31 -4.63 23.45
CA VAL A 166 -37.72 -3.63 24.44
C VAL A 166 -38.83 -2.73 23.88
N LEU A 167 -38.72 -2.27 22.66
CA LEU A 167 -39.75 -1.42 22.04
C LEU A 167 -41.05 -2.19 21.75
N ALA A 168 -40.94 -3.46 21.40
CA ALA A 168 -42.13 -4.32 21.29
C ALA A 168 -42.89 -4.50 22.62
N GLU A 169 -42.19 -4.53 23.75
CA GLU A 169 -42.78 -4.69 25.08
C GLU A 169 -43.31 -3.35 25.65
N LEU A 170 -42.58 -2.25 25.49
CA LEU A 170 -42.90 -0.97 26.09
C LEU A 170 -43.70 -0.04 25.16
N GLY A 171 -43.60 -0.25 23.84
CA GLY A 171 -44.16 0.63 22.83
C GLY A 171 -43.15 1.65 22.25
N GLU A 172 -43.29 2.02 20.99
CA GLU A 172 -42.45 3.01 20.28
C GLU A 172 -42.53 4.42 20.91
N ASP A 173 -43.66 4.77 21.53
CA ASP A 173 -43.92 6.05 22.20
C ASP A 173 -43.66 6.00 23.70
N ALA A 174 -42.95 4.98 24.22
CA ALA A 174 -42.66 4.85 25.65
C ALA A 174 -41.75 6.01 26.11
N GLU A 175 -41.79 6.26 27.45
CA GLU A 175 -40.95 7.28 28.06
C GLU A 175 -39.46 6.93 27.86
N ALA A 176 -38.66 7.87 27.32
CA ALA A 176 -37.27 7.62 26.92
C ALA A 176 -36.39 7.11 28.07
N GLY A 177 -36.60 7.59 29.32
CA GLY A 177 -35.85 7.13 30.46
C GLY A 177 -36.16 5.66 30.81
N THR A 178 -37.42 5.26 30.65
CA THR A 178 -37.85 3.84 30.88
C THR A 178 -37.23 2.90 29.85
N VAL A 179 -37.20 3.34 28.57
CA VAL A 179 -36.56 2.55 27.48
C VAL A 179 -35.05 2.45 27.70
N TYR A 180 -34.41 3.58 28.10
CA TYR A 180 -32.98 3.58 28.44
C TYR A 180 -32.70 2.55 29.57
N ASP A 181 -33.41 2.69 30.66
CA ASP A 181 -33.20 1.83 31.84
C ASP A 181 -33.33 0.33 31.51
N GLU A 182 -34.29 -0.04 30.67
CA GLU A 182 -34.49 -1.43 30.28
C GLU A 182 -33.46 -1.93 29.23
N VAL A 183 -33.13 -1.14 28.22
CA VAL A 183 -32.07 -1.46 27.23
C VAL A 183 -30.72 -1.62 27.94
N TRP A 184 -30.35 -0.65 28.77
CA TRP A 184 -29.11 -0.65 29.55
C TRP A 184 -29.02 -1.87 30.48
N ARG A 185 -30.08 -2.11 31.23
CA ARG A 185 -30.15 -3.29 32.14
C ARG A 185 -29.93 -4.60 31.38
N ARG A 186 -30.58 -4.79 30.23
CA ARG A 186 -30.43 -6.03 29.44
C ARG A 186 -29.02 -6.20 28.93
N LEU A 187 -28.42 -5.13 28.42
CA LEU A 187 -27.06 -5.14 27.89
C LEU A 187 -26.03 -5.43 28.99
N GLN A 188 -26.17 -4.80 30.17
CA GLN A 188 -25.25 -5.01 31.27
C GLN A 188 -25.45 -6.44 31.89
N GLN A 189 -26.70 -6.89 32.03
CA GLN A 189 -27.00 -8.22 32.53
C GLN A 189 -26.42 -9.33 31.66
N ALA A 190 -26.48 -9.19 30.34
CA ALA A 190 -25.88 -10.15 29.41
C ALA A 190 -24.37 -10.29 29.65
N ARG A 191 -23.67 -9.21 29.93
CA ARG A 191 -22.22 -9.25 30.22
C ARG A 191 -21.94 -9.85 31.61
N GLU A 192 -22.76 -9.52 32.64
CA GLU A 192 -22.63 -10.11 33.98
C GLU A 192 -22.87 -11.61 33.94
N ASP A 193 -23.85 -12.07 33.16
CA ASP A 193 -24.18 -13.49 33.00
C ASP A 193 -23.02 -14.28 32.36
N ASP A 194 -22.25 -13.62 31.46
CA ASP A 194 -21.04 -14.17 30.84
C ASP A 194 -19.78 -14.00 31.73
N GLY A 195 -19.90 -13.31 32.87
CA GLY A 195 -18.81 -13.07 33.82
C GLY A 195 -17.79 -12.03 33.32
N GLU A 196 -18.22 -11.11 32.44
CA GLU A 196 -17.42 -10.06 31.85
C GLU A 196 -17.59 -8.72 32.57
N ASP A 197 -16.62 -7.80 32.38
CA ASP A 197 -16.69 -6.44 32.88
C ASP A 197 -17.84 -5.66 32.23
N THR A 198 -18.53 -4.83 33.01
CA THR A 198 -19.63 -3.98 32.55
C THR A 198 -19.17 -2.66 31.99
N VAL A 199 -19.96 -2.07 31.07
CA VAL A 199 -19.68 -0.76 30.51
C VAL A 199 -19.92 0.33 31.58
N PRO A 200 -19.00 1.30 31.80
CA PRO A 200 -19.19 2.31 32.85
C PRO A 200 -20.30 3.30 32.51
N ASP A 201 -21.08 3.69 33.51
CA ASP A 201 -22.10 4.75 33.39
C ASP A 201 -21.52 6.16 33.34
N ASP A 202 -20.32 6.36 33.88
CA ASP A 202 -19.66 7.68 33.91
C ASP A 202 -19.07 8.03 32.53
N PRO A 203 -19.55 9.10 31.87
CA PRO A 203 -19.04 9.56 30.58
C PRO A 203 -17.52 9.79 30.53
N ARG A 204 -16.93 10.28 31.64
CA ARG A 204 -15.48 10.50 31.69
C ARG A 204 -14.71 9.19 31.73
N ALA A 205 -15.19 8.21 32.48
CA ALA A 205 -14.60 6.86 32.46
C ALA A 205 -14.72 6.22 31.08
N GLN A 206 -15.85 6.42 30.38
CA GLN A 206 -16.02 5.99 28.98
C GLN A 206 -14.94 6.60 28.06
N LEU A 207 -14.74 7.92 28.12
CA LEU A 207 -13.78 8.63 27.30
C LEU A 207 -12.33 8.18 27.54
N LEU A 208 -11.92 8.12 28.81
CA LEU A 208 -10.55 7.72 29.17
C LEU A 208 -10.29 6.25 28.81
N GLY A 209 -11.27 5.36 29.01
CA GLY A 209 -11.22 3.96 28.61
C GLY A 209 -11.04 3.79 27.10
N ALA A 210 -11.81 4.53 26.31
CA ALA A 210 -11.72 4.52 24.84
C ALA A 210 -10.36 5.04 24.32
N ILE A 211 -9.84 6.14 24.90
CA ILE A 211 -8.51 6.65 24.57
C ILE A 211 -7.42 5.59 24.83
N ALA A 212 -7.50 4.95 26.02
CA ALA A 212 -6.57 3.90 26.39
C ALA A 212 -6.64 2.69 25.45
N ALA A 213 -7.86 2.29 25.04
CA ALA A 213 -8.08 1.19 24.11
C ALA A 213 -7.49 1.50 22.72
N VAL A 214 -7.70 2.73 22.20
CA VAL A 214 -7.08 3.14 20.92
C VAL A 214 -5.57 3.11 21.00
N PHE A 215 -4.94 3.51 22.10
CA PHE A 215 -3.49 3.36 22.25
C PHE A 215 -3.06 1.88 22.32
N ARG A 216 -3.83 1.00 22.99
CA ARG A 216 -3.56 -0.45 23.01
C ARG A 216 -3.64 -1.06 21.63
N SER A 217 -4.58 -0.60 20.80
CA SER A 217 -4.82 -1.16 19.45
C SER A 217 -3.60 -1.06 18.54
N TRP A 218 -2.67 -0.14 18.81
CA TRP A 218 -1.38 -0.08 18.11
C TRP A 218 -0.61 -1.40 18.18
N ASN A 219 -0.71 -2.14 19.27
CA ASN A 219 0.01 -3.39 19.51
C ASN A 219 -0.88 -4.65 19.44
N THR A 220 -2.04 -4.57 18.79
CA THR A 220 -2.79 -5.78 18.42
C THR A 220 -2.03 -6.61 17.39
N ARG A 221 -2.26 -7.92 17.36
CA ARG A 221 -1.61 -8.82 16.41
C ARG A 221 -1.80 -8.35 14.96
N ARG A 222 -3.02 -7.96 14.58
CA ARG A 222 -3.34 -7.46 13.24
C ARG A 222 -2.55 -6.19 12.88
N ALA A 223 -2.43 -5.23 13.81
CA ALA A 223 -1.68 -4.00 13.58
C ALA A 223 -0.17 -4.24 13.49
N ILE A 224 0.38 -5.18 14.27
CA ILE A 224 1.78 -5.59 14.20
C ILE A 224 2.07 -6.24 12.83
N THR A 225 1.29 -7.26 12.45
CA THR A 225 1.46 -7.96 11.17
C THR A 225 1.38 -7.00 9.98
N TYR A 226 0.42 -6.06 9.99
CA TYR A 226 0.31 -5.04 8.95
C TYR A 226 1.58 -4.17 8.85
N ARG A 227 2.11 -3.72 10.01
CA ARG A 227 3.33 -2.91 10.02
C ARG A 227 4.55 -3.67 9.52
N GLU A 228 4.72 -4.94 9.92
CA GLU A 228 5.80 -5.81 9.42
C GLU A 228 5.73 -5.99 7.91
N LEU A 229 4.53 -6.25 7.37
CA LEU A 229 4.31 -6.41 5.93
C LEU A 229 4.67 -5.15 5.13
N HIS A 230 4.37 -3.98 5.68
CA HIS A 230 4.58 -2.71 4.99
C HIS A 230 5.85 -1.96 5.42
N GLY A 231 6.71 -2.57 6.22
CA GLY A 231 7.96 -1.94 6.69
C GLY A 231 7.74 -0.68 7.54
N ILE A 232 6.62 -0.60 8.28
CA ILE A 232 6.27 0.54 9.13
C ILE A 232 6.95 0.39 10.49
N ASP A 233 7.63 1.45 10.94
CA ASP A 233 8.34 1.44 12.22
C ASP A 233 7.36 1.28 13.41
N HIS A 234 7.61 0.28 14.24
CA HIS A 234 6.84 0.01 15.46
C HIS A 234 6.90 1.14 16.50
N ALA A 235 7.97 1.93 16.48
CA ALA A 235 8.15 3.06 17.40
C ALA A 235 7.31 4.30 17.04
N MET A 236 6.71 4.33 15.84
CA MET A 236 5.95 5.49 15.34
C MET A 236 4.74 5.85 16.21
N GLY A 237 4.02 4.86 16.75
CA GLY A 237 2.82 5.07 17.56
C GLY A 237 1.63 5.55 16.75
N THR A 238 0.54 5.86 17.46
CA THR A 238 -0.68 6.45 16.90
C THR A 238 -1.07 7.70 17.67
N ALA A 239 -1.58 8.70 16.97
CA ALA A 239 -2.35 9.78 17.59
C ALA A 239 -3.78 9.28 17.89
N VAL A 240 -4.48 10.01 18.75
CA VAL A 240 -5.91 9.81 19.03
C VAL A 240 -6.67 11.07 18.69
N VAL A 241 -7.69 10.97 17.85
CA VAL A 241 -8.61 12.04 17.53
C VAL A 241 -9.87 11.88 18.38
N VAL A 242 -10.20 12.89 19.18
CA VAL A 242 -11.47 13.01 19.92
C VAL A 242 -12.31 14.04 19.20
N GLN A 243 -13.45 13.61 18.64
CA GLN A 243 -14.24 14.45 17.74
C GLN A 243 -15.72 14.40 18.11
N THR A 244 -16.41 15.54 17.97
CA THR A 244 -17.85 15.61 18.18
C THR A 244 -18.60 14.72 17.18
N MET A 245 -19.61 14.00 17.65
CA MET A 245 -20.45 13.17 16.80
C MET A 245 -21.35 14.03 15.90
N VAL A 246 -21.52 13.57 14.67
CA VAL A 246 -22.59 13.94 13.73
C VAL A 246 -23.31 12.68 13.31
N PHE A 247 -24.63 12.76 13.16
CA PHE A 247 -25.48 11.57 13.04
C PHE A 247 -26.08 11.44 11.64
N GLY A 248 -25.49 10.57 10.83
CA GLY A 248 -26.03 10.21 9.53
C GLY A 248 -27.31 9.36 9.57
N ASN A 249 -27.70 8.89 10.75
CA ASN A 249 -28.94 8.12 10.97
C ASN A 249 -30.01 8.90 11.74
N ARG A 250 -29.92 10.24 11.75
CA ARG A 250 -30.84 11.10 12.54
C ARG A 250 -32.24 11.20 11.93
N ASP A 251 -32.32 11.36 10.62
CA ASP A 251 -33.56 11.56 9.88
C ASP A 251 -33.40 11.14 8.40
N GLU A 252 -34.46 11.26 7.60
CA GLU A 252 -34.46 10.88 6.18
C GLU A 252 -33.54 11.75 5.29
N GLN A 253 -33.13 12.93 5.76
CA GLN A 253 -32.19 13.82 5.08
C GLN A 253 -30.74 13.57 5.51
N SER A 254 -30.55 12.62 6.39
CA SER A 254 -29.24 12.23 6.92
C SER A 254 -28.69 10.99 6.23
N GLY A 255 -27.37 10.84 6.23
CA GLY A 255 -26.68 9.69 5.68
C GLY A 255 -25.18 9.81 5.86
N SER A 256 -24.48 8.74 5.53
CA SER A 256 -23.01 8.73 5.53
C SER A 256 -22.48 8.16 4.23
N GLY A 257 -21.29 8.57 3.82
CA GLY A 257 -20.70 8.09 2.58
C GLY A 257 -19.18 8.20 2.56
N VAL A 258 -18.63 7.49 1.60
CA VAL A 258 -17.23 7.56 1.21
C VAL A 258 -17.18 7.93 -0.27
N VAL A 259 -16.41 8.95 -0.62
CA VAL A 259 -16.27 9.42 -2.00
C VAL A 259 -14.82 9.55 -2.38
N PHE A 260 -14.50 9.06 -3.57
CA PHE A 260 -13.22 9.29 -4.24
C PHE A 260 -13.38 10.42 -5.26
N SER A 261 -12.36 11.24 -5.39
CA SER A 261 -12.38 12.33 -6.36
C SER A 261 -12.31 11.85 -7.83
N ARG A 262 -11.74 10.65 -8.03
CA ARG A 262 -11.77 9.88 -9.29
C ARG A 262 -11.97 8.40 -8.97
N ASN A 263 -12.37 7.61 -9.96
CA ASN A 263 -12.53 6.17 -9.78
C ASN A 263 -11.16 5.53 -9.41
N PRO A 264 -11.00 4.92 -8.22
CA PRO A 264 -9.73 4.37 -7.76
C PRO A 264 -9.34 3.05 -8.48
N VAL A 265 -10.27 2.46 -9.23
CA VAL A 265 -10.05 1.22 -9.99
C VAL A 265 -9.63 1.53 -11.42
N THR A 266 -10.33 2.44 -12.11
CA THR A 266 -10.10 2.76 -13.52
C THR A 266 -9.34 4.07 -13.77
N GLY A 267 -9.26 4.95 -12.77
CA GLY A 267 -8.67 6.29 -12.89
C GLY A 267 -9.58 7.32 -13.56
N GLU A 268 -10.82 6.96 -13.90
CA GLU A 268 -11.76 7.86 -14.58
C GLU A 268 -12.09 9.08 -13.74
N PRO A 269 -12.10 10.28 -14.35
CA PRO A 269 -12.47 11.51 -13.66
C PRO A 269 -13.96 11.50 -13.27
N GLY A 270 -14.28 12.20 -12.17
CA GLY A 270 -15.61 12.29 -11.61
C GLY A 270 -15.76 11.56 -10.29
N LEU A 271 -16.78 11.94 -9.51
CA LEU A 271 -17.01 11.35 -8.19
C LEU A 271 -17.33 9.85 -8.33
N TYR A 272 -16.59 9.07 -7.58
CA TYR A 272 -16.83 7.63 -7.43
C TYR A 272 -16.95 7.32 -5.93
N GLY A 273 -17.96 6.56 -5.54
CA GLY A 273 -18.13 6.22 -4.14
C GLY A 273 -19.54 5.80 -3.78
N GLU A 274 -19.79 5.70 -2.50
CA GLU A 274 -20.96 5.09 -1.93
C GLU A 274 -21.60 6.03 -0.89
N TYR A 275 -22.92 6.01 -0.85
CA TYR A 275 -23.73 6.75 0.13
C TYR A 275 -24.82 5.85 0.67
N LEU A 276 -24.98 5.85 1.97
CA LEU A 276 -26.03 5.11 2.66
C LEU A 276 -26.91 6.08 3.46
N ALA A 277 -28.17 6.19 3.06
CA ALA A 277 -29.15 7.04 3.76
C ALA A 277 -29.50 6.46 5.13
N ALA A 278 -29.78 7.31 6.08
CA ALA A 278 -30.15 6.99 7.46
C ALA A 278 -29.18 5.97 8.11
N SER A 279 -27.86 6.25 8.03
CA SER A 279 -26.80 5.36 8.52
C SER A 279 -25.65 6.12 9.16
N GLN A 280 -24.96 5.48 10.09
CA GLN A 280 -23.67 5.99 10.58
C GLN A 280 -22.53 5.53 9.64
N GLY A 281 -21.37 6.22 9.69
CA GLY A 281 -20.26 5.96 8.77
C GLY A 281 -19.74 4.52 8.81
N GLU A 282 -19.83 3.84 9.95
CA GLU A 282 -19.44 2.43 10.08
C GLU A 282 -20.31 1.46 9.31
N ASP A 283 -21.60 1.78 9.16
CA ASP A 283 -22.54 0.92 8.41
C ASP A 283 -22.12 0.84 6.92
N VAL A 284 -21.51 1.92 6.39
CA VAL A 284 -20.98 1.95 5.02
C VAL A 284 -19.75 1.06 4.90
N VAL A 285 -18.84 1.13 5.89
CA VAL A 285 -17.55 0.42 5.85
C VAL A 285 -17.71 -1.06 6.23
N ALA A 286 -18.62 -1.37 7.16
CA ALA A 286 -18.87 -2.75 7.63
C ALA A 286 -19.58 -3.64 6.60
N GLY A 287 -20.19 -3.05 5.54
CA GLY A 287 -20.83 -3.81 4.48
C GLY A 287 -22.14 -4.53 4.91
N ILE A 288 -22.75 -4.11 6.04
CA ILE A 288 -23.97 -4.73 6.58
C ILE A 288 -25.18 -4.45 5.68
N ARG A 289 -25.17 -3.32 5.00
CA ARG A 289 -26.19 -2.89 4.03
C ARG A 289 -25.50 -2.52 2.73
N THR A 290 -26.15 -2.79 1.59
CA THR A 290 -25.64 -2.35 0.28
C THR A 290 -25.89 -0.86 0.11
N PRO A 291 -24.83 -0.03 -0.01
CA PRO A 291 -24.97 1.41 -0.23
C PRO A 291 -25.38 1.73 -1.66
N ASP A 292 -25.98 2.89 -1.87
CA ASP A 292 -26.22 3.45 -3.20
C ASP A 292 -24.92 4.10 -3.75
N PRO A 293 -24.71 4.17 -5.06
CA PRO A 293 -23.67 5.02 -5.63
C PRO A 293 -23.85 6.48 -5.17
N VAL A 294 -22.74 7.16 -4.86
CA VAL A 294 -22.78 8.57 -4.41
C VAL A 294 -23.46 9.49 -5.42
N THR A 295 -23.45 9.13 -6.70
CA THR A 295 -24.15 9.87 -7.77
C THR A 295 -25.67 9.87 -7.62
N ALA A 296 -26.26 8.93 -6.87
CA ALA A 296 -27.70 8.93 -6.57
C ALA A 296 -28.15 10.13 -5.72
N LEU A 297 -27.19 10.79 -5.02
CA LEU A 297 -27.45 12.06 -4.32
C LEU A 297 -27.86 13.19 -5.28
N ALA A 298 -27.44 13.16 -6.55
CA ALA A 298 -27.82 14.16 -7.54
C ALA A 298 -29.34 14.23 -7.75
N ASP A 299 -30.02 13.10 -7.67
CA ASP A 299 -31.48 13.03 -7.80
C ASP A 299 -32.21 13.30 -6.48
N ARG A 300 -31.64 12.82 -5.36
CA ARG A 300 -32.30 12.91 -4.04
C ARG A 300 -32.09 14.26 -3.35
N GLN A 301 -30.86 14.78 -3.40
CA GLN A 301 -30.42 16.02 -2.74
C GLN A 301 -29.47 16.81 -3.65
N PRO A 302 -29.94 17.42 -4.76
CA PRO A 302 -29.09 18.05 -5.78
C PRO A 302 -28.13 19.11 -5.23
N ALA A 303 -28.61 19.97 -4.33
CA ALA A 303 -27.80 21.05 -3.76
C ALA A 303 -26.63 20.50 -2.90
N LEU A 304 -26.87 19.40 -2.20
CA LEU A 304 -25.85 18.68 -1.42
C LEU A 304 -24.82 18.03 -2.35
N PHE A 305 -25.28 17.39 -3.42
CA PHE A 305 -24.39 16.78 -4.41
C PHE A 305 -23.50 17.81 -5.09
N ASP A 306 -24.06 18.99 -5.42
CA ASP A 306 -23.30 20.11 -5.98
C ASP A 306 -22.26 20.67 -4.99
N GLU A 307 -22.61 20.76 -3.70
CA GLU A 307 -21.65 21.17 -2.65
C GLU A 307 -20.53 20.15 -2.49
N LEU A 308 -20.86 18.86 -2.42
CA LEU A 308 -19.89 17.76 -2.33
C LEU A 308 -18.95 17.76 -3.54
N SER A 309 -19.50 17.82 -4.75
CA SER A 309 -18.74 17.77 -6.00
C SER A 309 -17.74 18.92 -6.11
N ARG A 310 -18.17 20.14 -5.83
CA ARG A 310 -17.28 21.33 -5.84
C ARG A 310 -16.17 21.19 -4.81
N THR A 311 -16.51 20.80 -3.57
CA THR A 311 -15.55 20.66 -2.49
C THR A 311 -14.52 19.59 -2.78
N VAL A 312 -14.94 18.44 -3.32
CA VAL A 312 -14.03 17.35 -3.66
C VAL A 312 -13.08 17.76 -4.80
N ALA A 313 -13.58 18.49 -5.81
CA ALA A 313 -12.75 19.01 -6.90
C ALA A 313 -11.70 20.03 -6.40
N ASP A 314 -12.09 20.94 -5.49
CA ASP A 314 -11.18 21.91 -4.89
C ASP A 314 -10.11 21.21 -4.02
N LEU A 315 -10.49 20.17 -3.30
CA LEU A 315 -9.56 19.36 -2.51
C LEU A 315 -8.57 18.60 -3.41
N GLU A 316 -9.03 17.94 -4.47
CA GLU A 316 -8.18 17.25 -5.45
C GLU A 316 -7.15 18.22 -6.07
N ALA A 317 -7.60 19.35 -6.57
CA ALA A 317 -6.73 20.36 -7.17
C ALA A 317 -5.66 20.86 -6.19
N SER A 318 -6.02 21.05 -4.93
CA SER A 318 -5.11 21.59 -3.91
C SER A 318 -4.12 20.56 -3.38
N HIS A 319 -4.51 19.29 -3.27
CA HIS A 319 -3.62 18.19 -2.86
C HIS A 319 -2.77 17.68 -4.02
N ARG A 320 -3.18 17.95 -5.25
CA ARG A 320 -2.57 17.40 -6.47
C ARG A 320 -2.50 15.88 -6.44
N ASP A 321 -3.54 15.25 -5.90
CA ASP A 321 -3.65 13.82 -5.76
C ASP A 321 -5.12 13.42 -5.70
N VAL A 322 -5.42 12.19 -6.09
CA VAL A 322 -6.76 11.61 -5.95
C VAL A 322 -7.03 11.29 -4.50
N LEU A 323 -8.18 11.71 -4.00
CA LEU A 323 -8.54 11.67 -2.60
C LEU A 323 -9.64 10.66 -2.31
N ASP A 324 -9.57 10.10 -1.12
CA ASP A 324 -10.56 9.27 -0.44
C ASP A 324 -11.09 10.09 0.75
N ILE A 325 -12.39 10.38 0.74
CA ILE A 325 -13.02 11.35 1.64
C ILE A 325 -14.23 10.70 2.32
N GLU A 326 -14.19 10.66 3.64
CA GLU A 326 -15.33 10.26 4.47
C GLU A 326 -16.18 11.49 4.81
N PHE A 327 -17.48 11.39 4.57
CA PHE A 327 -18.42 12.48 4.88
C PHE A 327 -19.70 11.96 5.53
N THR A 328 -20.35 12.82 6.28
CA THR A 328 -21.67 12.57 6.88
C THR A 328 -22.58 13.76 6.62
N VAL A 329 -23.83 13.48 6.32
CA VAL A 329 -24.91 14.44 6.21
C VAL A 329 -25.79 14.30 7.43
N GLU A 330 -25.95 15.35 8.22
CA GLU A 330 -26.92 15.41 9.31
C GLU A 330 -27.99 16.45 9.00
N SER A 331 -29.22 16.02 8.82
CA SER A 331 -30.37 16.89 8.50
C SER A 331 -30.10 17.85 7.32
N GLY A 332 -29.51 17.32 6.24
CA GLY A 332 -29.17 18.07 5.03
C GLY A 332 -27.90 18.92 5.11
N ILE A 333 -27.17 18.88 6.20
CA ILE A 333 -25.89 19.59 6.37
C ILE A 333 -24.72 18.63 6.15
N LEU A 334 -23.81 18.98 5.24
CA LEU A 334 -22.62 18.19 4.90
C LEU A 334 -21.46 18.46 5.88
N TYR A 335 -20.89 17.39 6.39
CA TYR A 335 -19.69 17.41 7.24
C TYR A 335 -18.61 16.50 6.66
N PHE A 336 -17.36 16.95 6.68
CA PHE A 336 -16.20 16.16 6.27
C PHE A 336 -15.51 15.58 7.50
N LEU A 337 -15.32 14.26 7.51
CA LEU A 337 -14.77 13.54 8.67
C LEU A 337 -13.32 13.12 8.49
N GLN A 338 -12.90 12.89 7.24
CA GLN A 338 -11.55 12.45 6.91
C GLN A 338 -11.25 12.75 5.45
N VAL A 339 -10.00 13.11 5.17
CA VAL A 339 -9.43 13.19 3.84
C VAL A 339 -8.10 12.44 3.82
N ARG A 340 -7.84 11.66 2.80
CA ARG A 340 -6.57 10.94 2.59
C ARG A 340 -6.31 10.71 1.11
N SER A 341 -5.05 10.46 0.73
CA SER A 341 -4.72 9.99 -0.61
C SER A 341 -5.39 8.64 -0.86
N ALA A 342 -6.06 8.51 -1.99
CA ALA A 342 -6.77 7.30 -2.36
C ALA A 342 -5.81 6.14 -2.63
N LYS A 343 -6.11 4.98 -2.06
CA LYS A 343 -5.52 3.72 -2.50
C LYS A 343 -6.13 3.38 -3.85
N ARG A 344 -5.28 3.10 -4.83
CA ARG A 344 -5.69 2.92 -6.22
C ARG A 344 -4.97 1.73 -6.85
N THR A 345 -5.58 1.21 -7.90
CA THR A 345 -5.01 0.11 -8.68
C THR A 345 -3.85 0.58 -9.54
N ALA A 346 -3.07 -0.34 -10.06
CA ALA A 346 -1.97 -0.02 -10.94
C ALA A 346 -2.41 0.70 -12.22
N PRO A 347 -3.45 0.27 -12.96
CA PRO A 347 -3.98 1.00 -14.11
C PRO A 347 -4.46 2.40 -13.74
N ALA A 348 -5.22 2.52 -12.63
CA ALA A 348 -5.71 3.81 -12.18
C ALA A 348 -4.57 4.78 -11.82
N ALA A 349 -3.50 4.29 -11.13
CA ALA A 349 -2.37 5.12 -10.76
C ALA A 349 -1.67 5.73 -11.99
N VAL A 350 -1.46 4.92 -13.02
CA VAL A 350 -0.83 5.35 -14.27
C VAL A 350 -1.73 6.32 -15.04
N ARG A 351 -3.02 5.99 -15.19
CA ARG A 351 -3.99 6.87 -15.88
C ARG A 351 -4.14 8.22 -15.18
N ILE A 352 -4.32 8.22 -13.86
CA ILE A 352 -4.42 9.45 -13.05
C ILE A 352 -3.19 10.33 -13.24
N ALA A 353 -1.98 9.74 -13.17
CA ALA A 353 -0.76 10.49 -13.38
C ALA A 353 -0.69 11.11 -14.78
N ALA A 354 -1.03 10.34 -15.82
CA ALA A 354 -1.09 10.83 -17.19
C ALA A 354 -2.12 11.96 -17.36
N ASP A 355 -3.32 11.82 -16.77
CA ASP A 355 -4.36 12.85 -16.84
C ASP A 355 -3.94 14.14 -16.13
N PHE A 356 -3.36 14.06 -14.92
CA PHE A 356 -2.82 15.26 -14.24
C PHE A 356 -1.72 15.94 -15.04
N LEU A 357 -0.83 15.16 -15.69
CA LEU A 357 0.21 15.71 -16.56
C LEU A 357 -0.38 16.40 -17.82
N ARG A 358 -1.43 15.84 -18.42
CA ARG A 358 -2.14 16.45 -19.55
C ARG A 358 -2.87 17.73 -19.16
N GLU A 359 -3.54 17.72 -17.99
CA GLU A 359 -4.32 18.85 -17.48
C GLU A 359 -3.44 20.03 -17.02
N GLN A 360 -2.30 19.75 -16.38
CA GLN A 360 -1.51 20.76 -15.64
C GLN A 360 -0.04 20.84 -16.09
N GLY A 361 0.41 19.98 -17.01
CA GLY A 361 1.80 19.91 -17.44
C GLY A 361 2.77 19.62 -16.31
N ASP A 362 3.98 20.20 -16.38
CA ASP A 362 5.04 19.98 -15.37
C ASP A 362 4.69 20.48 -13.97
N ALA A 363 3.66 21.31 -13.82
CA ALA A 363 3.18 21.74 -12.50
C ALA A 363 2.60 20.55 -11.67
N ALA A 364 2.16 19.49 -12.36
CA ALA A 364 1.68 18.28 -11.75
C ALA A 364 2.77 17.19 -11.56
N ALA A 365 4.04 17.48 -11.80
CA ALA A 365 5.12 16.48 -11.75
C ALA A 365 5.21 15.72 -10.42
N SER A 366 4.75 16.31 -9.31
CA SER A 366 4.68 15.63 -8.01
C SER A 366 3.79 14.39 -8.00
N ILE A 367 2.81 14.29 -8.92
CA ILE A 367 1.96 13.09 -9.03
C ILE A 367 2.78 11.84 -9.41
N LEU A 368 3.90 12.01 -10.10
CA LEU A 368 4.78 10.91 -10.49
C LEU A 368 5.39 10.18 -9.28
N GLU A 369 5.55 10.87 -8.14
CA GLU A 369 6.03 10.26 -6.89
C GLU A 369 5.02 9.23 -6.33
N THR A 370 3.77 9.31 -6.75
CA THR A 370 2.71 8.37 -6.34
C THR A 370 2.66 7.11 -7.20
N VAL A 371 3.34 7.11 -8.37
CA VAL A 371 3.43 5.95 -9.27
C VAL A 371 4.63 5.11 -8.88
N THR A 372 4.37 3.97 -8.25
CA THR A 372 5.41 3.06 -7.77
C THR A 372 5.84 2.06 -8.87
N LEU A 373 6.98 1.39 -8.66
CA LEU A 373 7.40 0.29 -9.52
C LEU A 373 6.38 -0.85 -9.56
N ASP A 374 5.66 -1.09 -8.46
CA ASP A 374 4.62 -2.11 -8.41
C ASP A 374 3.38 -1.71 -9.22
N HIS A 375 3.07 -0.43 -9.31
CA HIS A 375 2.06 0.07 -10.25
C HIS A 375 2.48 -0.20 -11.71
N ILE A 376 3.74 0.07 -12.06
CA ILE A 376 4.25 -0.23 -13.42
C ILE A 376 4.16 -1.74 -13.71
N ARG A 377 4.63 -2.58 -12.78
CA ARG A 377 4.52 -4.04 -12.91
C ARG A 377 3.07 -4.51 -13.04
N GLY A 378 2.16 -3.87 -12.32
CA GLY A 378 0.74 -4.19 -12.39
C GLY A 378 0.09 -3.87 -13.73
N VAL A 379 0.53 -2.81 -14.41
CA VAL A 379 -0.02 -2.41 -15.73
C VAL A 379 0.44 -3.33 -16.85
N VAL A 380 1.62 -3.95 -16.72
CA VAL A 380 2.15 -4.90 -17.72
C VAL A 380 1.86 -6.35 -17.37
N ARG A 381 0.86 -6.60 -16.50
CA ARG A 381 0.49 -7.95 -16.04
C ARG A 381 -0.05 -8.82 -17.16
N PRO A 382 0.14 -10.13 -17.00
CA PRO A 382 -0.56 -11.13 -17.78
C PRO A 382 -2.08 -11.03 -17.66
N SER A 383 -2.82 -11.36 -18.71
CA SER A 383 -4.28 -11.36 -18.75
C SER A 383 -4.83 -12.70 -19.26
N PHE A 384 -6.13 -12.97 -19.04
CA PHE A 384 -6.79 -14.09 -19.70
C PHE A 384 -6.76 -13.88 -21.22
N ALA A 385 -6.51 -14.96 -21.98
CA ALA A 385 -6.64 -14.91 -23.43
C ALA A 385 -8.14 -14.71 -23.79
N ASP A 386 -8.45 -13.79 -24.70
CA ASP A 386 -9.81 -13.47 -25.10
C ASP A 386 -10.58 -14.71 -25.56
N ALA A 387 -9.93 -15.61 -26.32
CA ALA A 387 -10.53 -16.85 -26.81
C ALA A 387 -10.92 -17.80 -25.67
N ASP A 388 -10.09 -17.91 -24.62
CA ASP A 388 -10.36 -18.78 -23.49
C ASP A 388 -11.45 -18.21 -22.59
N LEU A 389 -11.48 -16.89 -22.45
CA LEU A 389 -12.54 -16.18 -21.74
C LEU A 389 -13.90 -16.33 -22.46
N GLU A 390 -13.93 -16.19 -23.79
CA GLU A 390 -15.14 -16.41 -24.58
C GLU A 390 -15.59 -17.88 -24.50
N ALA A 391 -14.65 -18.84 -24.53
CA ALA A 391 -14.97 -20.25 -24.37
C ALA A 391 -15.57 -20.56 -23.00
N ALA A 392 -15.00 -19.98 -21.93
CA ALA A 392 -15.53 -20.11 -20.57
C ALA A 392 -16.95 -19.54 -20.44
N ARG A 393 -17.21 -18.37 -21.04
CA ARG A 393 -18.54 -17.76 -21.10
C ARG A 393 -19.54 -18.63 -21.89
N ALA A 394 -19.13 -19.14 -23.05
CA ALA A 394 -19.95 -20.01 -23.87
C ALA A 394 -20.29 -21.35 -23.18
N ALA A 395 -19.37 -21.87 -22.38
CA ALA A 395 -19.59 -23.05 -21.54
C ALA A 395 -20.46 -22.77 -20.30
N GLY A 396 -20.90 -21.53 -20.10
CA GLY A 396 -21.66 -21.08 -18.93
C GLY A 396 -20.84 -21.22 -17.64
N ALA A 397 -19.52 -21.04 -17.69
CA ALA A 397 -18.66 -21.15 -16.53
C ALA A 397 -18.74 -19.96 -15.58
N LEU A 398 -19.36 -18.86 -15.96
CA LEU A 398 -19.59 -17.71 -15.09
C LEU A 398 -20.40 -18.13 -13.86
N LEU A 399 -19.85 -17.87 -12.68
CA LEU A 399 -20.46 -18.16 -11.38
C LEU A 399 -21.20 -16.94 -10.83
N ALA A 400 -20.57 -15.78 -10.92
CA ALA A 400 -21.08 -14.54 -10.40
C ALA A 400 -20.43 -13.34 -11.07
N GLN A 401 -21.09 -12.19 -10.96
CA GLN A 401 -20.55 -10.89 -11.32
C GLN A 401 -20.67 -9.96 -10.11
N GLY A 402 -19.54 -9.44 -9.67
CA GLY A 402 -19.43 -8.48 -8.57
C GLY A 402 -18.78 -7.17 -9.02
N VAL A 403 -18.29 -6.42 -8.05
CA VAL A 403 -17.51 -5.22 -8.31
C VAL A 403 -16.03 -5.61 -8.37
N GLY A 404 -15.36 -5.34 -9.49
CA GLY A 404 -13.92 -5.46 -9.63
C GLY A 404 -13.24 -4.44 -8.70
N ALA A 405 -12.78 -4.90 -7.55
CA ALA A 405 -12.24 -4.03 -6.51
C ALA A 405 -10.71 -3.87 -6.55
N SER A 406 -10.03 -4.86 -7.12
CA SER A 406 -8.59 -4.82 -7.41
C SER A 406 -8.34 -5.63 -8.69
N PRO A 407 -7.72 -5.04 -9.71
CA PRO A 407 -7.65 -5.63 -11.04
C PRO A 407 -6.64 -6.79 -11.10
N GLY A 408 -6.74 -7.54 -12.17
CA GLY A 408 -5.87 -8.67 -12.51
C GLY A 408 -6.68 -9.89 -12.87
N HIS A 409 -5.98 -10.87 -13.47
CA HIS A 409 -6.57 -12.13 -13.92
C HIS A 409 -5.83 -13.25 -13.25
N VAL A 410 -6.52 -14.03 -12.44
CA VAL A 410 -5.90 -15.11 -11.67
C VAL A 410 -6.77 -16.36 -11.68
N SER A 411 -6.11 -17.50 -11.63
CA SER A 411 -6.74 -18.79 -11.44
C SER A 411 -6.10 -19.49 -10.25
N GLY A 412 -6.91 -20.03 -9.34
CA GLY A 412 -6.43 -20.71 -8.15
C GLY A 412 -7.44 -21.70 -7.58
N MET A 413 -7.00 -22.48 -6.62
CA MET A 413 -7.87 -23.40 -5.87
C MET A 413 -8.76 -22.61 -4.93
N LEU A 414 -10.05 -22.87 -4.94
CA LEU A 414 -11.03 -22.30 -4.02
C LEU A 414 -10.68 -22.69 -2.59
N VAL A 415 -10.62 -21.72 -1.70
CA VAL A 415 -10.46 -21.91 -0.25
C VAL A 415 -11.41 -20.96 0.47
N LEU A 416 -12.08 -21.46 1.53
CA LEU A 416 -13.08 -20.71 2.27
C LEU A 416 -12.58 -20.31 3.67
N ASP A 417 -11.46 -20.87 4.09
CA ASP A 417 -10.83 -20.62 5.38
C ASP A 417 -9.47 -19.93 5.22
N PRO A 418 -9.20 -18.79 5.90
CA PRO A 418 -7.98 -18.03 5.73
C PRO A 418 -6.72 -18.73 6.25
N ASP A 419 -6.80 -19.54 7.31
CA ASP A 419 -5.65 -20.32 7.81
C ASP A 419 -5.26 -21.41 6.80
N ARG A 420 -6.26 -22.02 6.17
CA ARG A 420 -6.05 -23.02 5.12
C ARG A 420 -5.51 -22.41 3.82
N ALA A 421 -5.95 -21.18 3.48
CA ALA A 421 -5.39 -20.44 2.35
C ALA A 421 -3.89 -20.18 2.54
N GLU A 422 -3.48 -19.75 3.73
CA GLU A 422 -2.06 -19.57 4.08
C GLU A 422 -1.28 -20.89 3.99
N ALA A 423 -1.83 -21.98 4.50
CA ALA A 423 -1.17 -23.30 4.47
C ALA A 423 -0.93 -23.79 3.04
N LEU A 424 -1.96 -23.78 2.19
CA LEU A 424 -1.86 -24.23 0.80
C LEU A 424 -0.94 -23.34 -0.06
N ALA A 425 -0.98 -22.02 0.17
CA ALA A 425 -0.07 -21.10 -0.51
C ALA A 425 1.39 -21.34 -0.12
N ARG A 426 1.67 -21.69 1.14
CA ARG A 426 3.01 -22.05 1.62
C ARG A 426 3.53 -23.32 0.95
N ASP A 427 2.63 -24.25 0.60
CA ASP A 427 2.94 -25.47 -0.17
C ASP A 427 3.08 -25.19 -1.68
N GLY A 428 2.99 -23.95 -2.12
CA GLY A 428 3.18 -23.51 -3.51
C GLY A 428 1.93 -23.59 -4.38
N HIS A 429 0.75 -23.78 -3.80
CA HIS A 429 -0.51 -23.80 -4.56
C HIS A 429 -1.07 -22.38 -4.70
N PRO A 430 -1.49 -21.94 -5.92
CA PRO A 430 -2.24 -20.70 -6.06
C PRO A 430 -3.65 -20.89 -5.49
N VAL A 431 -4.07 -20.01 -4.57
CA VAL A 431 -5.36 -20.10 -3.88
C VAL A 431 -6.20 -18.85 -4.11
N VAL A 432 -7.51 -19.04 -4.29
CA VAL A 432 -8.51 -17.98 -4.29
C VAL A 432 -9.32 -18.11 -3.01
N LEU A 433 -9.24 -17.08 -2.17
CA LEU A 433 -9.99 -17.01 -0.90
C LEU A 433 -11.38 -16.45 -1.16
N ALA A 434 -12.43 -17.26 -0.91
CA ALA A 434 -13.82 -16.81 -1.01
C ALA A 434 -14.46 -16.74 0.39
N ARG A 435 -15.09 -15.59 0.71
CA ARG A 435 -15.72 -15.33 2.00
C ARG A 435 -17.10 -14.71 1.84
N GLU A 436 -17.96 -14.86 2.82
CA GLU A 436 -19.21 -14.09 2.91
C GLU A 436 -18.88 -12.59 3.00
N VAL A 437 -18.04 -12.24 3.96
CA VAL A 437 -17.44 -10.92 4.19
C VAL A 437 -16.04 -11.14 4.76
N THR A 438 -15.08 -10.29 4.43
CA THR A 438 -13.77 -10.35 5.07
C THR A 438 -13.71 -9.43 6.27
N SER A 439 -12.97 -9.87 7.28
CA SER A 439 -12.66 -9.11 8.49
C SER A 439 -11.14 -8.90 8.61
N PRO A 440 -10.67 -8.01 9.49
CA PRO A 440 -9.24 -7.85 9.75
C PRO A 440 -8.53 -9.13 10.22
N THR A 441 -9.27 -10.11 10.77
CA THR A 441 -8.70 -11.41 11.14
C THR A 441 -8.36 -12.30 9.96
N ASP A 442 -8.94 -12.05 8.78
CA ASP A 442 -8.69 -12.81 7.54
C ASP A 442 -7.43 -12.34 6.79
N LEU A 443 -6.74 -11.29 7.28
CA LEU A 443 -5.64 -10.63 6.58
C LEU A 443 -4.53 -11.58 6.12
N HIS A 444 -4.13 -12.55 6.94
CA HIS A 444 -3.08 -13.52 6.60
C HIS A 444 -3.47 -14.41 5.41
N GLY A 445 -4.74 -14.84 5.35
CA GLY A 445 -5.28 -15.57 4.20
C GLY A 445 -5.37 -14.71 2.94
N MET A 446 -5.73 -13.42 3.07
CA MET A 446 -5.76 -12.49 1.94
C MET A 446 -4.36 -12.19 1.39
N ILE A 447 -3.33 -12.13 2.25
CA ILE A 447 -1.93 -11.96 1.85
C ILE A 447 -1.44 -13.18 1.05
N ALA A 448 -1.82 -14.38 1.48
CA ALA A 448 -1.40 -15.62 0.86
C ALA A 448 -2.14 -15.94 -0.46
N ALA A 449 -3.34 -15.40 -0.65
CA ALA A 449 -4.17 -15.66 -1.81
C ALA A 449 -3.71 -14.90 -3.06
N VAL A 450 -3.81 -15.54 -4.23
CA VAL A 450 -3.64 -14.88 -5.54
C VAL A 450 -4.87 -14.07 -5.93
N GLY A 451 -6.05 -14.39 -5.36
CA GLY A 451 -7.30 -13.69 -5.56
C GLY A 451 -8.24 -13.79 -4.37
N VAL A 452 -9.09 -12.77 -4.21
CA VAL A 452 -10.11 -12.69 -3.15
C VAL A 452 -11.49 -12.43 -3.75
N VAL A 453 -12.47 -13.19 -3.30
CA VAL A 453 -13.88 -13.03 -3.70
C VAL A 453 -14.74 -12.89 -2.46
N THR A 454 -15.65 -11.91 -2.42
CA THR A 454 -16.64 -11.81 -1.33
C THR A 454 -18.07 -11.76 -1.85
N VAL A 455 -18.98 -12.40 -1.09
CA VAL A 455 -20.41 -12.41 -1.40
C VAL A 455 -21.01 -11.03 -1.19
N THR A 456 -20.66 -10.38 -0.09
CA THR A 456 -21.13 -9.04 0.27
C THR A 456 -19.98 -8.03 0.27
N GLY A 457 -20.33 -6.75 0.26
CA GLY A 457 -19.38 -5.63 0.29
C GLY A 457 -19.32 -4.87 -1.03
N GLY A 458 -18.86 -3.63 -0.96
CA GLY A 458 -18.68 -2.74 -2.10
C GLY A 458 -17.22 -2.37 -2.33
N ALA A 459 -16.96 -1.41 -3.23
CA ALA A 459 -15.63 -0.93 -3.58
C ALA A 459 -14.85 -0.32 -2.40
N THR A 460 -15.53 0.06 -1.33
CA THR A 460 -14.94 0.65 -0.11
C THR A 460 -14.82 -0.35 1.05
N SER A 461 -15.29 -1.59 0.88
CA SER A 461 -15.24 -2.64 1.90
C SER A 461 -13.81 -2.99 2.32
N HIS A 462 -13.67 -3.64 3.46
CA HIS A 462 -12.37 -4.11 3.97
C HIS A 462 -11.63 -4.97 2.94
N ALA A 463 -12.31 -5.94 2.30
CA ALA A 463 -11.72 -6.76 1.23
C ALA A 463 -11.13 -5.91 0.12
N ALA A 464 -11.91 -4.95 -0.39
CA ALA A 464 -11.52 -4.08 -1.49
C ALA A 464 -10.30 -3.20 -1.14
N VAL A 465 -10.30 -2.59 0.04
CA VAL A 465 -9.21 -1.70 0.49
C VAL A 465 -7.91 -2.48 0.71
N VAL A 466 -8.00 -3.64 1.37
CA VAL A 466 -6.82 -4.47 1.65
C VAL A 466 -6.27 -5.08 0.36
N ALA A 467 -7.12 -5.64 -0.51
CA ALA A 467 -6.68 -6.23 -1.77
C ALA A 467 -5.95 -5.22 -2.66
N ARG A 468 -6.46 -3.97 -2.77
CA ARG A 468 -5.75 -2.89 -3.48
C ARG A 468 -4.39 -2.58 -2.86
N ALA A 469 -4.32 -2.54 -1.53
CA ALA A 469 -3.05 -2.28 -0.84
C ALA A 469 -2.02 -3.39 -1.06
N LEU A 470 -2.47 -4.64 -1.18
CA LEU A 470 -1.64 -5.82 -1.44
C LEU A 470 -1.35 -6.03 -2.94
N GLY A 471 -2.12 -5.42 -3.83
CA GLY A 471 -2.08 -5.71 -5.26
C GLY A 471 -2.65 -7.09 -5.62
N THR A 472 -3.48 -7.67 -4.75
CA THR A 472 -4.15 -8.95 -4.96
C THR A 472 -5.43 -8.74 -5.76
N THR A 473 -5.67 -9.57 -6.78
CA THR A 473 -6.91 -9.53 -7.56
C THR A 473 -8.14 -9.70 -6.64
N CYS A 474 -9.15 -8.84 -6.78
CA CYS A 474 -10.30 -8.88 -5.89
C CYS A 474 -11.62 -8.53 -6.57
N VAL A 475 -12.63 -9.36 -6.30
CA VAL A 475 -14.01 -9.11 -6.68
C VAL A 475 -14.89 -9.16 -5.43
N VAL A 476 -15.71 -8.14 -5.22
CA VAL A 476 -16.59 -8.02 -4.03
C VAL A 476 -18.04 -7.88 -4.42
N GLY A 477 -18.94 -8.24 -3.51
CA GLY A 477 -20.39 -8.09 -3.75
C GLY A 477 -20.96 -9.08 -4.76
N CYS A 478 -20.42 -10.29 -4.82
CA CYS A 478 -20.91 -11.38 -5.67
C CYS A 478 -22.21 -11.98 -5.07
N ALA A 479 -23.32 -11.27 -5.19
CA ALA A 479 -24.59 -11.64 -4.53
C ALA A 479 -25.19 -12.98 -5.03
N GLU A 480 -24.75 -13.48 -6.19
CA GLU A 480 -25.13 -14.79 -6.71
C GLU A 480 -24.44 -15.95 -5.99
N LEU A 481 -23.37 -15.66 -5.21
CA LEU A 481 -22.65 -16.66 -4.46
C LEU A 481 -23.22 -16.81 -3.05
N THR A 482 -23.08 -18.00 -2.51
CA THR A 482 -23.36 -18.29 -1.09
C THR A 482 -22.29 -19.23 -0.53
N VAL A 483 -21.68 -18.83 0.59
CA VAL A 483 -20.72 -19.68 1.32
C VAL A 483 -21.47 -20.48 2.37
N THR A 484 -21.38 -21.81 2.33
CA THR A 484 -22.06 -22.69 3.28
C THR A 484 -21.12 -23.82 3.69
N GLY A 485 -20.58 -23.75 4.90
CA GLY A 485 -19.62 -24.73 5.40
C GLY A 485 -18.35 -24.76 4.52
N ASP A 486 -18.11 -25.89 3.86
CA ASP A 486 -16.96 -26.15 2.99
C ASP A 486 -17.28 -26.02 1.49
N MET A 487 -18.40 -25.34 1.16
CA MET A 487 -18.90 -25.22 -0.21
C MET A 487 -19.21 -23.78 -0.59
N LEU A 488 -18.89 -23.42 -1.84
CA LEU A 488 -19.34 -22.22 -2.53
C LEU A 488 -20.45 -22.60 -3.52
N ARG A 489 -21.61 -21.95 -3.44
CA ARG A 489 -22.73 -22.18 -4.32
C ARG A 489 -22.99 -20.96 -5.21
N ALA A 490 -23.30 -21.22 -6.48
CA ALA A 490 -23.73 -20.26 -7.48
C ALA A 490 -24.96 -20.81 -8.22
N GLY A 491 -26.16 -20.46 -7.79
CA GLY A 491 -27.39 -21.07 -8.28
C GLY A 491 -27.44 -22.58 -8.01
N GLU A 492 -27.49 -23.40 -9.08
CA GLU A 492 -27.47 -24.87 -8.98
C GLU A 492 -26.06 -25.47 -8.92
N ARG A 493 -25.02 -24.66 -9.13
CA ARG A 493 -23.64 -25.14 -9.11
C ARG A 493 -23.08 -25.11 -7.70
N GLU A 494 -22.36 -26.17 -7.36
CA GLU A 494 -21.63 -26.33 -6.11
C GLU A 494 -20.15 -26.54 -6.40
N LEU A 495 -19.29 -25.73 -5.76
CA LEU A 495 -17.84 -25.91 -5.75
C LEU A 495 -17.39 -26.23 -4.33
N ARG A 496 -16.40 -27.08 -4.22
CA ARG A 496 -15.77 -27.44 -2.94
C ARG A 496 -14.38 -26.83 -2.84
N GLU A 497 -13.89 -26.72 -1.65
CA GLU A 497 -12.49 -26.38 -1.46
C GLU A 497 -11.57 -27.31 -2.24
N GLY A 498 -10.61 -26.70 -2.98
CA GLY A 498 -9.71 -27.39 -3.90
C GLY A 498 -10.15 -27.37 -5.37
N ASP A 499 -11.43 -27.05 -5.66
CA ASP A 499 -11.87 -26.82 -7.04
C ASP A 499 -11.23 -25.53 -7.59
N TRP A 500 -10.98 -25.50 -8.89
CA TRP A 500 -10.40 -24.33 -9.53
C TRP A 500 -11.45 -23.27 -9.80
N VAL A 501 -11.07 -22.02 -9.51
CA VAL A 501 -11.83 -20.83 -9.87
C VAL A 501 -10.90 -19.80 -10.52
N SER A 502 -11.44 -19.04 -11.46
CA SER A 502 -10.76 -17.96 -12.14
C SER A 502 -11.45 -16.65 -11.85
N VAL A 503 -10.69 -15.61 -11.54
CA VAL A 503 -11.18 -14.31 -11.11
C VAL A 503 -10.64 -13.24 -12.03
N ASP A 504 -11.56 -12.48 -12.63
CA ASP A 504 -11.29 -11.29 -13.42
C ASP A 504 -11.61 -10.06 -12.57
N GLY A 505 -10.57 -9.47 -11.98
CA GLY A 505 -10.71 -8.29 -11.14
C GLY A 505 -10.97 -7.00 -11.93
N ASP A 506 -10.83 -7.02 -13.25
CA ASP A 506 -11.08 -5.87 -14.11
C ASP A 506 -12.59 -5.77 -14.46
N SER A 507 -13.21 -6.89 -14.84
CA SER A 507 -14.64 -6.96 -15.15
C SER A 507 -15.54 -7.23 -13.94
N GLY A 508 -15.00 -7.83 -12.87
CA GLY A 508 -15.75 -8.31 -11.73
C GLY A 508 -16.35 -9.71 -11.91
N ASP A 509 -15.90 -10.44 -12.93
CA ASP A 509 -16.42 -11.78 -13.24
C ASP A 509 -15.67 -12.86 -12.44
N VAL A 510 -16.40 -13.86 -11.96
CA VAL A 510 -15.86 -15.06 -11.31
C VAL A 510 -16.30 -16.29 -12.08
N TYR A 511 -15.34 -17.13 -12.48
CA TYR A 511 -15.60 -18.31 -13.32
C TYR A 511 -15.26 -19.62 -12.59
N ALA A 512 -16.03 -20.67 -12.84
CA ALA A 512 -15.68 -22.04 -12.47
C ALA A 512 -14.61 -22.58 -13.39
N GLY A 513 -13.61 -23.29 -12.82
CA GLY A 513 -12.53 -23.89 -13.57
C GLY A 513 -11.32 -22.97 -13.70
N ARG A 514 -10.27 -23.52 -14.34
CA ARG A 514 -9.01 -22.82 -14.60
C ARG A 514 -9.03 -22.23 -16.01
N ILE A 515 -8.77 -20.93 -16.11
CA ILE A 515 -8.51 -20.21 -17.37
C ILE A 515 -7.02 -19.89 -17.38
N ASP A 516 -6.32 -20.20 -18.45
CA ASP A 516 -4.90 -19.92 -18.54
C ASP A 516 -4.65 -18.42 -18.76
N VAL A 517 -3.60 -17.94 -18.10
CA VAL A 517 -3.20 -16.53 -18.12
C VAL A 517 -2.04 -16.38 -19.10
N VAL A 518 -2.13 -15.43 -20.01
CA VAL A 518 -1.13 -15.16 -21.04
C VAL A 518 -0.46 -13.81 -20.81
N ASP A 519 0.85 -13.73 -21.12
CA ASP A 519 1.58 -12.47 -21.09
C ASP A 519 1.09 -11.57 -22.22
N ALA A 520 0.47 -10.43 -21.88
CA ALA A 520 0.04 -9.43 -22.84
C ALA A 520 1.06 -8.29 -22.91
N LEU A 521 1.72 -8.13 -24.06
CA LEU A 521 2.41 -6.91 -24.45
C LEU A 521 1.36 -5.91 -24.96
N THR A 522 0.61 -5.30 -24.06
CA THR A 522 -0.34 -4.26 -24.44
C THR A 522 0.33 -2.88 -24.31
N GLY A 523 0.41 -2.11 -25.41
CA GLY A 523 0.79 -0.71 -25.36
C GLY A 523 -0.23 0.06 -24.53
N ASN A 524 0.24 0.77 -23.54
CA ASN A 524 -0.56 1.65 -22.72
C ASN A 524 -0.09 3.09 -22.90
N ALA A 525 -0.88 3.90 -23.63
CA ALA A 525 -0.53 5.29 -23.95
C ALA A 525 -0.33 6.17 -22.70
N ASP A 526 -1.03 5.84 -21.59
CA ASP A 526 -0.87 6.57 -20.34
C ASP A 526 0.47 6.23 -19.68
N LEU A 527 0.88 4.96 -19.73
CA LEU A 527 2.18 4.51 -19.23
C LEU A 527 3.32 5.13 -20.07
N ASP A 528 3.17 5.17 -21.39
CA ASP A 528 4.16 5.77 -22.29
C ASP A 528 4.36 7.26 -21.96
N GLU A 529 3.30 8.00 -21.69
CA GLU A 529 3.37 9.41 -21.30
C GLU A 529 4.03 9.60 -19.93
N VAL A 530 3.69 8.78 -18.94
CA VAL A 530 4.31 8.79 -17.61
C VAL A 530 5.81 8.53 -17.73
N ILE A 531 6.22 7.49 -18.44
CA ILE A 531 7.63 7.16 -18.65
C ILE A 531 8.37 8.28 -19.40
N ALA A 532 7.79 8.80 -20.48
CA ALA A 532 8.40 9.88 -21.27
C ALA A 532 8.61 11.15 -20.42
N THR A 533 7.63 11.49 -19.57
CA THR A 533 7.71 12.64 -18.67
C THR A 533 8.74 12.41 -17.56
N CYS A 534 8.78 11.23 -16.95
CA CYS A 534 9.81 10.87 -15.96
C CYS A 534 11.22 11.03 -16.57
N ARG A 535 11.44 10.52 -17.78
CA ARG A 535 12.73 10.65 -18.48
C ARG A 535 13.11 12.10 -18.73
N ARG A 536 12.17 12.90 -19.21
CA ARG A 536 12.38 14.32 -19.51
C ARG A 536 12.73 15.12 -18.25
N ILE A 537 12.05 14.86 -17.13
CA ILE A 537 12.29 15.57 -15.86
C ILE A 537 13.59 15.09 -15.21
N ALA A 538 13.84 13.79 -15.19
CA ALA A 538 15.02 13.22 -14.54
C ALA A 538 16.29 13.45 -15.35
N GLY A 539 16.20 13.66 -16.67
CA GLY A 539 17.35 13.83 -17.56
C GLY A 539 18.27 12.59 -17.57
N VAL A 540 17.72 11.40 -17.30
CA VAL A 540 18.47 10.12 -17.26
C VAL A 540 17.97 9.18 -18.34
N ASP A 541 18.89 8.38 -18.87
CA ASP A 541 18.56 7.30 -19.79
C ASP A 541 18.13 6.05 -19.03
N LEU A 542 17.03 5.43 -19.46
CA LEU A 542 16.52 4.19 -18.91
C LEU A 542 17.06 3.00 -19.71
N LEU A 543 17.89 2.19 -19.08
CA LEU A 543 18.39 0.96 -19.67
C LEU A 543 17.66 -0.23 -19.06
N ALA A 544 17.02 -1.03 -19.90
CA ALA A 544 16.35 -2.26 -19.46
C ALA A 544 17.33 -3.43 -19.42
N ARG A 545 17.26 -4.27 -18.39
CA ARG A 545 17.93 -5.59 -18.43
C ARG A 545 17.10 -6.54 -19.30
N ALA A 546 17.74 -7.19 -20.26
CA ALA A 546 17.11 -8.14 -21.16
C ALA A 546 18.11 -9.27 -21.50
N ALA A 547 17.63 -10.47 -21.78
CA ALA A 547 18.44 -11.61 -22.18
C ALA A 547 17.94 -12.27 -23.48
N THR A 548 16.69 -11.95 -23.85
CA THR A 548 16.00 -12.56 -25.02
C THR A 548 15.50 -11.49 -26.00
N VAL A 549 15.19 -11.91 -27.23
CA VAL A 549 14.60 -11.05 -28.27
C VAL A 549 13.27 -10.46 -27.80
N ASP A 550 12.44 -11.24 -27.11
CA ASP A 550 11.13 -10.80 -26.65
C ASP A 550 11.25 -9.77 -25.53
N GLU A 551 12.21 -9.96 -24.60
CA GLU A 551 12.48 -8.96 -23.56
C GLU A 551 13.00 -7.65 -24.13
N ILE A 552 13.84 -7.69 -25.18
CA ILE A 552 14.29 -6.50 -25.88
C ILE A 552 13.14 -5.81 -26.60
N ALA A 553 12.28 -6.54 -27.26
CA ALA A 553 11.08 -6.01 -27.90
C ALA A 553 10.16 -5.34 -26.86
N ARG A 554 9.98 -5.97 -25.70
CA ARG A 554 9.23 -5.41 -24.58
C ARG A 554 9.86 -4.14 -24.02
N ALA A 555 11.18 -4.14 -23.80
CA ALA A 555 11.91 -2.97 -23.33
C ALA A 555 11.78 -1.77 -24.30
N ARG A 556 11.88 -2.03 -25.59
CA ARG A 556 11.68 -1.03 -26.64
C ARG A 556 10.27 -0.46 -26.63
N HIS A 557 9.26 -1.33 -26.50
CA HIS A 557 7.86 -0.93 -26.42
C HIS A 557 7.58 -0.05 -25.20
N LEU A 558 8.21 -0.35 -24.07
CA LEU A 558 8.12 0.44 -22.83
C LEU A 558 9.01 1.70 -22.83
N GLY A 559 9.56 2.07 -23.98
CA GLY A 559 10.30 3.32 -24.16
C GLY A 559 11.70 3.34 -23.53
N ALA A 560 12.35 2.17 -23.32
CA ALA A 560 13.73 2.16 -22.88
C ALA A 560 14.64 2.88 -23.87
N SER A 561 15.64 3.64 -23.36
CA SER A 561 16.68 4.28 -24.20
C SER A 561 17.70 3.28 -24.72
N GLY A 562 17.83 2.15 -24.02
CA GLY A 562 18.73 1.08 -24.36
C GLY A 562 18.47 -0.17 -23.53
N VAL A 563 19.23 -1.21 -23.82
CA VAL A 563 19.16 -2.50 -23.12
C VAL A 563 20.54 -2.90 -22.61
N VAL A 564 20.55 -3.67 -21.51
CA VAL A 564 21.76 -4.28 -20.97
C VAL A 564 21.57 -5.79 -20.89
N VAL A 565 22.44 -6.52 -21.55
CA VAL A 565 22.45 -7.98 -21.61
C VAL A 565 23.71 -8.52 -20.92
N ALA A 566 23.56 -9.47 -20.00
CA ALA A 566 24.72 -10.19 -19.51
C ALA A 566 25.16 -11.24 -20.55
N ALA A 567 26.43 -11.22 -20.92
CA ALA A 567 26.93 -12.17 -21.93
C ALA A 567 26.75 -13.62 -21.50
N ALA A 568 26.80 -13.89 -20.20
CA ALA A 568 26.52 -15.22 -19.64
C ALA A 568 25.06 -15.66 -19.87
N ASP A 569 24.10 -14.73 -19.69
CA ASP A 569 22.67 -15.04 -19.86
C ASP A 569 22.35 -15.30 -21.34
N ALA A 570 22.91 -14.50 -22.26
CA ALA A 570 22.74 -14.69 -23.70
C ALA A 570 23.33 -16.03 -24.19
N LEU A 571 24.40 -16.50 -23.56
CA LEU A 571 25.08 -17.76 -23.89
C LEU A 571 24.52 -18.98 -23.16
N ALA A 572 23.66 -18.80 -22.15
CA ALA A 572 23.14 -19.90 -21.30
C ALA A 572 22.45 -21.00 -22.11
N THR A 573 21.88 -20.67 -23.27
CA THR A 573 21.22 -21.63 -24.18
C THR A 573 22.17 -22.25 -25.21
N SER A 574 23.45 -21.83 -25.24
CA SER A 574 24.43 -22.36 -26.20
C SER A 574 24.89 -23.77 -25.77
N PRO A 575 24.60 -24.83 -26.55
CA PRO A 575 24.97 -26.21 -26.19
C PRO A 575 26.50 -26.44 -26.16
N GLU A 576 27.26 -25.59 -26.83
CA GLU A 576 28.73 -25.71 -26.93
C GLU A 576 29.45 -24.98 -25.78
N LEU A 577 28.75 -24.12 -25.02
CA LEU A 577 29.39 -23.32 -24.00
C LEU A 577 30.18 -24.13 -22.96
N PRO A 578 29.66 -25.24 -22.41
CA PRO A 578 30.40 -26.03 -21.42
C PRO A 578 31.74 -26.58 -21.97
N GLU A 579 31.76 -27.01 -23.23
CA GLU A 579 32.99 -27.53 -23.91
C GLU A 579 34.00 -26.40 -24.13
N ILE A 580 33.53 -25.22 -24.58
CA ILE A 580 34.36 -24.05 -24.81
C ILE A 580 35.04 -23.62 -23.50
N LEU A 581 34.28 -23.59 -22.44
CA LEU A 581 34.79 -23.21 -21.12
C LEU A 581 35.80 -24.24 -20.60
N ALA A 582 35.53 -25.53 -20.76
CA ALA A 582 36.47 -26.61 -20.40
C ALA A 582 37.80 -26.51 -21.20
N GLU A 583 37.73 -26.18 -22.49
CA GLU A 583 38.91 -25.97 -23.34
C GLU A 583 39.73 -24.76 -22.89
N ILE A 584 39.10 -23.62 -22.58
CA ILE A 584 39.76 -22.44 -22.04
C ILE A 584 40.44 -22.77 -20.72
N ALA A 585 39.75 -23.51 -19.83
CA ALA A 585 40.32 -23.95 -18.55
C ALA A 585 41.54 -24.84 -18.67
N ALA A 586 41.45 -25.84 -19.56
CA ALA A 586 42.49 -26.88 -19.67
C ALA A 586 43.77 -26.38 -20.35
N SER A 587 43.65 -25.53 -21.38
CA SER A 587 44.79 -25.21 -22.26
C SER A 587 45.17 -23.72 -22.26
N GLY A 588 44.24 -22.81 -21.98
CA GLY A 588 44.45 -21.37 -22.16
C GLY A 588 44.84 -20.98 -23.59
N THR A 589 44.55 -21.84 -24.58
CA THR A 589 44.96 -21.67 -25.98
C THR A 589 44.00 -20.72 -26.73
N GLY A 590 44.54 -20.11 -27.82
CA GLY A 590 43.75 -19.25 -28.70
C GLY A 590 42.50 -19.92 -29.32
N ALA A 591 42.48 -21.26 -29.48
CA ALA A 591 41.35 -21.99 -30.06
C ALA A 591 40.06 -21.89 -29.22
N GLY A 592 40.12 -22.02 -27.89
CA GLY A 592 38.97 -21.88 -27.01
C GLY A 592 38.41 -20.46 -27.05
N TYR A 593 39.27 -19.45 -27.09
CA TYR A 593 38.83 -18.03 -27.20
C TYR A 593 38.24 -17.70 -28.58
N GLU A 594 38.70 -18.34 -29.68
CA GLU A 594 38.10 -18.20 -31.01
C GLU A 594 36.69 -18.83 -31.05
N ARG A 595 36.50 -20.02 -30.44
CA ARG A 595 35.19 -20.64 -30.30
C ARG A 595 34.24 -19.77 -29.44
N LEU A 596 34.74 -19.21 -28.35
CA LEU A 596 33.95 -18.29 -27.53
C LEU A 596 33.49 -17.04 -28.31
N SER A 597 34.40 -16.46 -29.11
CA SER A 597 34.09 -15.33 -29.98
C SER A 597 33.00 -15.66 -31.00
N ALA A 598 33.07 -16.87 -31.61
CA ALA A 598 32.07 -17.36 -32.56
C ALA A 598 30.71 -17.61 -31.88
N ALA A 599 30.69 -18.19 -30.69
CA ALA A 599 29.48 -18.44 -29.92
C ALA A 599 28.78 -17.10 -29.54
N ILE A 600 29.55 -16.09 -29.10
CA ILE A 600 29.04 -14.75 -28.82
C ILE A 600 28.44 -14.12 -30.07
N ALA A 601 29.10 -14.25 -31.24
CA ALA A 601 28.59 -13.70 -32.48
C ALA A 601 27.22 -14.30 -32.86
N VAL A 602 27.05 -15.60 -32.66
CA VAL A 602 25.78 -16.28 -32.95
C VAL A 602 24.69 -15.87 -31.95
N ALA A 603 25.01 -15.83 -30.65
CA ALA A 603 24.04 -15.50 -29.62
C ALA A 603 23.55 -14.04 -29.68
N PHE A 604 24.43 -13.09 -29.99
CA PHE A 604 24.10 -11.67 -29.98
C PHE A 604 23.52 -11.14 -31.30
N ALA A 605 23.72 -11.76 -32.42
CA ALA A 605 23.19 -11.29 -33.71
C ALA A 605 21.66 -11.09 -33.70
N PRO A 606 20.83 -12.03 -33.22
CA PRO A 606 19.37 -11.84 -33.12
C PRO A 606 19.00 -10.75 -32.09
N LEU A 607 19.74 -10.62 -31.00
CA LEU A 607 19.50 -9.59 -29.98
C LEU A 607 19.77 -8.18 -30.53
N PHE A 608 20.84 -8.00 -31.28
CA PHE A 608 21.16 -6.74 -31.97
C PHE A 608 20.12 -6.36 -33.03
N ALA A 609 19.64 -7.37 -33.79
CA ALA A 609 18.57 -7.16 -34.74
C ALA A 609 17.27 -6.69 -34.07
N ALA A 610 16.93 -7.23 -32.92
CA ALA A 610 15.76 -6.82 -32.14
C ALA A 610 15.92 -5.42 -31.50
N ALA A 611 17.13 -5.07 -31.09
CA ALA A 611 17.42 -3.78 -30.44
C ALA A 611 17.31 -2.60 -31.43
N GLY A 612 17.67 -2.78 -32.70
CA GLY A 612 17.59 -1.74 -33.70
C GLY A 612 18.46 -0.54 -33.37
N ASP A 613 17.86 0.60 -33.05
CA ASP A 613 18.50 1.88 -32.72
C ASP A 613 18.76 2.11 -31.22
N LEU A 614 18.33 1.18 -30.35
CA LEU A 614 18.58 1.27 -28.92
C LEU A 614 20.08 1.20 -28.58
N GLU A 615 20.50 1.92 -27.54
CA GLU A 615 21.82 1.67 -26.95
C GLU A 615 21.90 0.23 -26.43
N PHE A 616 23.04 -0.44 -26.68
CA PHE A 616 23.21 -1.82 -26.28
C PHE A 616 24.40 -1.99 -25.34
N GLY A 617 24.12 -2.17 -24.06
CA GLY A 617 25.11 -2.54 -23.06
C GLY A 617 25.28 -4.05 -22.96
N VAL A 618 26.52 -4.52 -22.91
CA VAL A 618 26.86 -5.92 -22.66
C VAL A 618 27.67 -5.98 -21.38
N ARG A 619 27.18 -6.76 -20.40
CA ARG A 619 28.00 -7.08 -19.24
C ARG A 619 28.90 -8.26 -19.59
N ALA A 620 30.21 -8.06 -19.48
CA ALA A 620 31.19 -9.08 -19.81
C ALA A 620 31.00 -10.35 -18.97
N ILE A 621 31.43 -11.48 -19.50
CA ILE A 621 31.49 -12.73 -18.76
C ILE A 621 32.38 -12.53 -17.53
N ASP A 622 31.84 -12.86 -16.36
CA ASP A 622 32.49 -12.79 -15.06
C ASP A 622 32.17 -14.09 -14.32
N PHE A 623 33.20 -14.84 -13.97
CA PHE A 623 33.06 -16.15 -13.33
C PHE A 623 32.84 -16.07 -11.81
N LEU A 624 32.91 -14.88 -11.22
CA LEU A 624 32.69 -14.64 -9.80
C LEU A 624 31.31 -14.07 -9.45
N ALA A 625 30.50 -13.72 -10.45
CA ALA A 625 29.24 -13.06 -10.15
C ALA A 625 28.21 -14.05 -9.59
N ASP A 626 27.54 -13.65 -8.50
CA ASP A 626 26.42 -14.39 -7.90
C ASP A 626 25.24 -14.61 -8.86
N GLU A 627 25.22 -13.83 -9.96
CA GLU A 627 24.19 -13.87 -11.01
C GLU A 627 24.60 -14.74 -12.21
N THR A 628 25.78 -15.38 -12.17
CA THR A 628 26.21 -16.29 -13.25
C THR A 628 25.36 -17.54 -13.23
N SER A 629 24.85 -17.96 -14.41
CA SER A 629 23.99 -19.13 -14.51
C SER A 629 24.62 -20.34 -13.80
N GLU A 630 23.78 -21.24 -13.28
CA GLU A 630 24.21 -22.46 -12.56
C GLU A 630 25.18 -23.31 -13.40
N LEU A 631 25.10 -23.19 -14.72
CA LEU A 631 25.99 -23.82 -15.71
C LEU A 631 27.44 -23.30 -15.61
N LEU A 632 27.62 -21.99 -15.35
CA LEU A 632 28.93 -21.40 -15.17
C LEU A 632 29.49 -21.60 -13.74
N ARG A 633 28.62 -21.75 -12.75
CA ARG A 633 28.99 -22.09 -11.37
C ARG A 633 29.44 -23.55 -11.23
N SER A 634 28.85 -24.47 -11.98
CA SER A 634 29.22 -25.88 -11.97
C SER A 634 30.49 -26.18 -12.78
N SER A 635 30.97 -25.20 -13.57
CA SER A 635 32.24 -25.37 -14.29
C SER A 635 33.39 -25.26 -13.27
N VAL A 636 34.25 -26.26 -13.26
CA VAL A 636 35.48 -26.44 -12.46
C VAL A 636 36.50 -25.28 -12.67
N LEU A 637 36.11 -24.23 -13.37
CA LEU A 637 36.94 -23.12 -13.83
C LEU A 637 37.44 -22.21 -12.70
N ALA A 638 36.58 -21.89 -11.73
CA ALA A 638 36.96 -21.00 -10.64
C ALA A 638 38.06 -21.60 -9.74
N ASP A 639 38.06 -22.94 -9.58
CA ASP A 639 39.03 -23.63 -8.74
C ASP A 639 40.36 -23.91 -9.50
N GLN A 640 40.30 -24.07 -10.83
CA GLN A 640 41.49 -24.38 -11.62
C GLN A 640 42.24 -23.20 -12.17
N ARG A 641 41.55 -22.08 -12.42
CA ARG A 641 42.11 -20.85 -13.00
C ARG A 641 41.53 -19.61 -12.31
N PRO A 642 41.95 -19.31 -11.06
CA PRO A 642 41.42 -18.15 -10.31
C PRO A 642 41.65 -16.82 -11.00
N GLU A 643 42.63 -16.73 -11.93
CA GLU A 643 42.85 -15.54 -12.75
C GLU A 643 41.70 -15.22 -13.71
N LEU A 644 40.88 -16.21 -14.09
CA LEU A 644 39.68 -16.01 -14.92
C LEU A 644 38.56 -15.29 -14.18
N ALA A 645 38.63 -15.26 -12.86
CA ALA A 645 37.71 -14.52 -12.01
C ALA A 645 37.85 -12.99 -12.16
N LEU A 646 38.98 -12.53 -12.65
CA LEU A 646 39.25 -11.10 -12.93
C LEU A 646 39.48 -10.94 -14.43
N PRO A 647 38.45 -10.56 -15.22
CA PRO A 647 38.54 -10.44 -16.67
C PRO A 647 39.71 -9.59 -17.15
N VAL A 648 40.13 -8.60 -16.35
CA VAL A 648 41.29 -7.74 -16.64
C VAL A 648 42.61 -8.51 -16.58
N GLY A 649 42.66 -9.59 -15.79
CA GLY A 649 43.83 -10.47 -15.70
C GLY A 649 44.00 -11.42 -16.89
N VAL A 650 42.98 -11.50 -17.75
CA VAL A 650 42.97 -12.39 -18.95
C VAL A 650 42.55 -11.59 -20.19
N PRO A 651 43.51 -10.85 -20.80
CA PRO A 651 43.28 -10.01 -21.97
C PRO A 651 42.62 -10.73 -23.16
N GLU A 652 42.89 -12.02 -23.32
CA GLU A 652 42.34 -12.87 -24.36
C GLU A 652 40.84 -13.07 -24.20
N LEU A 653 40.35 -13.19 -22.96
CA LEU A 653 38.93 -13.33 -22.65
C LEU A 653 38.14 -12.05 -23.03
N VAL A 654 38.68 -10.89 -22.69
CA VAL A 654 38.08 -9.60 -23.05
C VAL A 654 38.13 -9.39 -24.56
N THR A 655 39.24 -9.72 -25.19
CA THR A 655 39.42 -9.60 -26.67
C THR A 655 38.47 -10.53 -27.43
N ALA A 656 38.26 -11.77 -26.95
CA ALA A 656 37.32 -12.71 -27.57
C ALA A 656 35.88 -12.18 -27.54
N GLN A 657 35.48 -11.60 -26.41
CA GLN A 657 34.15 -10.99 -26.27
C GLN A 657 33.98 -9.77 -27.21
N LEU A 658 34.94 -8.89 -27.25
CA LEU A 658 34.94 -7.72 -28.15
C LEU A 658 34.85 -8.13 -29.62
N ARG A 659 35.62 -9.14 -30.01
CA ARG A 659 35.61 -9.68 -31.39
C ARG A 659 34.27 -10.31 -31.75
N GLY A 660 33.70 -11.11 -30.84
CA GLY A 660 32.40 -11.73 -31.04
C GLY A 660 31.26 -10.71 -31.16
N LEU A 661 31.26 -9.70 -30.31
CA LEU A 661 30.27 -8.62 -30.37
C LEU A 661 30.40 -7.77 -31.64
N ALA A 662 31.62 -7.44 -32.05
CA ALA A 662 31.84 -6.74 -33.31
C ALA A 662 31.36 -7.54 -34.52
N ALA A 663 31.61 -8.85 -34.55
CA ALA A 663 31.10 -9.74 -35.58
C ALA A 663 29.58 -9.84 -35.60
N ALA A 664 28.94 -9.94 -34.39
CA ALA A 664 27.48 -9.96 -34.28
C ALA A 664 26.80 -8.68 -34.76
N ARG A 665 27.42 -7.53 -34.48
CA ARG A 665 26.88 -6.22 -34.81
C ARG A 665 26.79 -5.99 -36.34
N GLY A 666 27.76 -6.43 -37.10
CA GLY A 666 27.84 -6.14 -38.53
C GLY A 666 27.93 -4.63 -38.82
N ALA A 667 27.59 -4.23 -40.04
CA ALA A 667 27.74 -2.84 -40.50
C ALA A 667 26.64 -1.89 -39.99
N THR A 668 25.46 -2.39 -39.61
CA THR A 668 24.26 -1.58 -39.33
C THR A 668 23.66 -1.82 -37.94
N GLY A 669 24.35 -2.54 -37.07
CA GLY A 669 23.87 -2.83 -35.72
C GLY A 669 23.91 -1.63 -34.75
N PRO A 670 23.37 -1.80 -33.53
CA PRO A 670 23.29 -0.78 -32.49
C PRO A 670 24.68 -0.32 -32.04
N ARG A 671 24.72 0.79 -31.29
CA ARG A 671 25.93 1.14 -30.52
C ARG A 671 26.09 0.17 -29.37
N VAL A 672 27.21 -0.57 -29.32
CA VAL A 672 27.48 -1.59 -28.34
C VAL A 672 28.53 -1.12 -27.35
N HIS A 673 28.23 -1.29 -26.06
CA HIS A 673 29.16 -0.99 -24.97
C HIS A 673 29.39 -2.22 -24.09
N LEU A 674 30.63 -2.71 -24.03
CA LEU A 674 31.03 -3.83 -23.18
C LEU A 674 31.46 -3.29 -21.80
N SER A 675 30.73 -3.63 -20.75
CA SER A 675 31.07 -3.30 -19.36
C SER A 675 31.81 -4.45 -18.69
N VAL A 676 33.06 -4.21 -18.29
CA VAL A 676 33.90 -5.18 -17.58
C VAL A 676 33.82 -4.92 -16.06
N ARG A 677 33.44 -5.95 -15.28
CA ARG A 677 33.26 -5.85 -13.82
C ARG A 677 34.60 -5.98 -13.09
N ASN A 678 34.52 -5.67 -11.79
CA ASN A 678 35.62 -5.81 -10.82
C ASN A 678 36.86 -4.96 -11.14
N VAL A 679 36.69 -3.90 -11.88
CA VAL A 679 37.74 -2.89 -12.10
C VAL A 679 37.91 -2.07 -10.83
N SER A 680 39.11 -2.08 -10.27
CA SER A 680 39.39 -1.50 -8.96
C SER A 680 40.36 -0.31 -9.02
N ASP A 681 41.07 -0.10 -10.12
CA ASP A 681 41.97 1.02 -10.29
C ASP A 681 42.04 1.57 -11.73
N PRO A 682 42.53 2.80 -11.93
CA PRO A 682 42.62 3.46 -13.24
C PRO A 682 43.50 2.73 -14.27
N GLY A 683 44.52 1.98 -13.80
CA GLY A 683 45.40 1.21 -14.68
C GLY A 683 44.69 0.04 -15.34
N GLU A 684 43.80 -0.63 -14.61
CA GLU A 684 42.92 -1.68 -15.15
C GLU A 684 41.95 -1.12 -16.18
N ALA A 685 41.32 0.02 -15.87
CA ALA A 685 40.44 0.70 -16.81
C ALA A 685 41.16 1.09 -18.11
N ALA A 686 42.40 1.62 -18.02
CA ALA A 686 43.24 1.94 -19.15
C ALA A 686 43.66 0.69 -19.96
N ALA A 687 43.84 -0.46 -19.31
CA ALA A 687 44.11 -1.72 -20.00
C ALA A 687 42.91 -2.19 -20.83
N ILE A 688 41.70 -2.11 -20.29
CA ILE A 688 40.44 -2.42 -21.02
C ILE A 688 40.31 -1.51 -22.25
N ALA A 689 40.54 -0.21 -22.09
CA ALA A 689 40.48 0.77 -23.19
C ALA A 689 41.47 0.43 -24.32
N ARG A 690 42.70 0.01 -23.97
CA ARG A 690 43.67 -0.45 -24.98
C ARG A 690 43.23 -1.69 -25.73
N LEU A 691 42.59 -2.67 -25.03
CA LEU A 691 42.06 -3.87 -25.68
C LEU A 691 40.87 -3.56 -26.57
N ALA A 692 40.07 -2.56 -26.25
CA ALA A 692 38.91 -2.14 -27.05
C ALA A 692 39.28 -1.31 -28.26
N ALA A 693 40.46 -0.62 -28.26
CA ALA A 693 40.84 0.31 -29.31
C ALA A 693 40.77 -0.26 -30.75
N PRO A 694 41.13 -1.53 -31.03
CA PRO A 694 41.00 -2.12 -32.38
C PRO A 694 39.54 -2.30 -32.83
N PHE A 695 38.58 -2.30 -31.89
CA PHE A 695 37.13 -2.53 -32.11
C PHE A 695 36.32 -1.25 -31.98
N ALA A 696 36.93 -0.11 -31.73
CA ALA A 696 36.27 1.15 -31.36
C ALA A 696 35.26 1.68 -32.39
N ALA A 697 35.34 1.23 -33.66
CA ALA A 697 34.34 1.55 -34.67
C ALA A 697 32.98 0.83 -34.42
N ASP A 698 33.01 -0.34 -33.76
CA ASP A 698 31.89 -1.26 -33.59
C ASP A 698 31.45 -1.41 -32.14
N VAL A 699 32.41 -1.51 -31.23
CA VAL A 699 32.17 -1.78 -29.80
C VAL A 699 33.07 -0.90 -28.94
N SER A 700 32.48 -0.15 -28.05
CA SER A 700 33.22 0.52 -26.97
C SER A 700 33.33 -0.38 -25.75
N ALA A 701 34.29 -0.16 -24.89
CA ALA A 701 34.37 -0.88 -23.62
C ALA A 701 34.72 0.06 -22.45
N GLY A 702 34.20 -0.24 -21.30
CA GLY A 702 34.41 0.52 -20.07
C GLY A 702 34.39 -0.33 -18.81
N ALA A 703 34.70 0.31 -17.70
CA ALA A 703 34.75 -0.31 -16.39
C ALA A 703 33.39 -0.29 -15.72
N TYR A 704 32.96 -1.42 -15.16
CA TYR A 704 31.85 -1.48 -14.21
C TYR A 704 32.42 -1.49 -12.80
N ILE A 705 32.21 -0.40 -12.07
CA ILE A 705 32.72 -0.22 -10.72
C ILE A 705 31.74 -0.81 -9.73
N ALA A 706 32.11 -1.94 -9.11
CA ALA A 706 31.32 -2.64 -8.10
C ALA A 706 31.96 -2.58 -6.71
N SER A 707 33.13 -1.96 -6.54
CA SER A 707 33.84 -1.91 -5.26
C SER A 707 33.95 -0.48 -4.71
N PRO A 708 33.99 -0.30 -3.36
CA PRO A 708 34.22 1.01 -2.77
C PRO A 708 35.57 1.63 -3.18
N ARG A 709 36.59 0.80 -3.38
CA ARG A 709 37.92 1.25 -3.85
C ARG A 709 37.83 1.82 -5.27
N GLY A 710 37.15 1.11 -6.17
CA GLY A 710 36.95 1.58 -7.55
C GLY A 710 36.16 2.88 -7.60
N ALA A 711 35.12 3.03 -6.77
CA ALA A 711 34.32 4.24 -6.67
C ALA A 711 35.16 5.47 -6.23
N LEU A 712 36.07 5.28 -5.27
CA LEU A 712 36.99 6.34 -4.82
C LEU A 712 37.99 6.74 -5.90
N SER A 713 38.41 5.81 -6.76
CA SER A 713 39.36 6.05 -7.86
C SER A 713 38.70 6.49 -9.16
N ALA A 714 37.39 6.52 -9.26
CA ALA A 714 36.67 6.82 -10.51
C ALA A 714 36.96 8.22 -11.07
N GLY A 715 37.24 9.19 -10.18
CA GLY A 715 37.60 10.55 -10.57
C GLY A 715 39.02 10.71 -11.16
N GLU A 716 39.88 9.70 -11.02
CA GLU A 716 41.28 9.69 -11.49
C GLU A 716 41.42 8.99 -12.87
N SER A 717 40.33 8.47 -13.42
CA SER A 717 40.34 7.77 -14.71
C SER A 717 40.61 8.73 -15.87
N PRO A 718 41.45 8.34 -16.87
CA PRO A 718 41.74 9.21 -17.99
C PRO A 718 40.51 9.58 -18.81
N ALA A 719 40.44 10.82 -19.27
CA ALA A 719 39.32 11.48 -19.93
C ALA A 719 38.81 10.84 -21.27
N HIS A 720 39.33 9.69 -21.65
CA HIS A 720 38.94 8.94 -22.86
C HIS A 720 38.11 7.67 -22.59
N LEU A 721 37.75 7.41 -21.34
CA LEU A 721 36.71 6.45 -21.05
C LEU A 721 35.38 7.21 -21.12
N GLU A 722 34.50 6.83 -22.07
CA GLU A 722 33.09 7.21 -22.02
C GLU A 722 32.55 6.94 -20.60
N PRO A 723 31.57 7.74 -20.14
CA PRO A 723 31.25 7.88 -18.72
C PRO A 723 31.18 6.54 -18.02
N THR A 724 31.98 6.38 -16.99
CA THR A 724 32.00 5.22 -16.14
C THR A 724 30.58 5.04 -15.60
N ARG A 725 29.83 4.08 -16.15
CA ARG A 725 28.49 3.80 -15.66
C ARG A 725 28.61 3.16 -14.29
N VAL A 726 28.38 3.94 -13.24
CA VAL A 726 28.24 3.45 -11.89
C VAL A 726 26.90 2.77 -11.82
N GLY A 727 26.90 1.45 -12.01
CA GLY A 727 25.74 0.64 -11.71
C GLY A 727 25.61 0.55 -10.19
N ALA A 728 24.95 1.50 -9.57
CA ALA A 728 24.56 1.38 -8.19
C ALA A 728 23.45 0.32 -8.09
N ARG A 729 23.80 -0.91 -7.69
CA ARG A 729 22.92 -1.61 -6.76
C ARG A 729 22.83 -0.69 -5.55
N PRO A 730 21.66 -0.34 -5.02
CA PRO A 730 21.61 0.29 -3.71
C PRO A 730 22.19 -0.72 -2.73
N VAL A 731 23.46 -0.56 -2.39
CA VAL A 731 24.08 -1.26 -1.27
C VAL A 731 23.39 -0.66 -0.05
N GLN A 732 22.53 -1.44 0.60
CA GLN A 732 21.98 -1.01 1.87
C GLN A 732 23.15 -0.78 2.80
N ALA A 733 23.22 0.41 3.40
CA ALA A 733 24.31 0.84 4.28
C ALA A 733 24.61 -0.14 5.44
N GLY A 734 23.75 -1.12 5.70
CA GLY A 734 23.92 -2.21 6.65
C GLY A 734 24.86 -3.35 6.21
N GLU A 735 25.12 -3.54 4.91
CA GLU A 735 25.97 -4.68 4.47
C GLU A 735 27.47 -4.52 4.80
N PHE A 736 27.91 -3.29 5.11
CA PHE A 736 29.32 -3.01 5.45
C PHE A 736 29.55 -2.40 6.82
N GLY A 737 28.52 -2.33 7.70
CA GLY A 737 28.67 -1.76 9.05
C GLY A 737 29.05 -0.27 9.09
N LEU A 738 28.84 0.46 7.99
CA LEU A 738 29.07 1.90 7.92
C LEU A 738 27.78 2.65 8.28
N PRO A 739 27.84 3.69 9.12
CA PRO A 739 26.68 4.53 9.38
C PRO A 739 26.24 5.25 8.10
N PRO A 740 24.94 5.56 7.94
CA PRO A 740 24.46 6.32 6.80
C PRO A 740 25.17 7.68 6.68
N PRO A 741 25.38 8.22 5.48
CA PRO A 741 25.96 9.53 5.30
C PRO A 741 25.09 10.58 6.01
N ALA A 742 25.75 11.47 6.75
CA ALA A 742 25.06 12.59 7.41
C ALA A 742 24.40 13.50 6.36
N PRO A 743 23.23 14.07 6.65
CA PRO A 743 22.62 15.06 5.75
C PRO A 743 23.57 16.26 5.55
N PRO A 744 23.51 16.93 4.39
CA PRO A 744 24.50 17.95 3.98
C PRO A 744 24.65 19.15 4.93
N ASP A 745 23.79 19.34 5.89
CA ASP A 745 23.81 20.48 6.84
C ASP A 745 24.11 20.08 8.30
N ALA A 746 24.63 18.86 8.57
CA ALA A 746 24.95 18.47 9.92
C ALA A 746 26.31 19.06 10.37
N PRO A 747 26.40 19.71 11.54
CA PRO A 747 27.66 20.22 12.06
C PRO A 747 28.63 19.05 12.35
N PRO A 748 29.95 19.25 12.23
CA PRO A 748 30.94 18.18 12.35
C PRO A 748 30.90 17.52 13.75
N ALA A 749 30.69 16.19 13.75
CA ALA A 749 30.67 15.39 14.98
C ALA A 749 31.98 15.54 15.74
N ARG A 750 31.93 15.98 17.00
CA ARG A 750 33.08 16.04 17.90
C ARG A 750 33.62 14.61 18.11
N ARG A 751 34.87 14.38 17.77
CA ARG A 751 35.58 13.14 18.09
C ARG A 751 35.55 12.90 19.61
N PRO A 752 35.18 11.68 20.09
CA PRO A 752 35.32 11.37 21.49
C PRO A 752 36.80 11.28 21.86
N VAL A 753 37.18 12.05 22.86
CA VAL A 753 38.51 11.97 23.49
C VAL A 753 38.60 10.61 24.17
N ARG A 754 39.56 9.79 23.78
CA ARG A 754 39.90 8.53 24.48
C ARG A 754 40.41 8.88 25.87
N GLY A 755 39.59 8.70 26.88
CA GLY A 755 40.01 8.65 28.29
C GLY A 755 40.61 7.27 28.58
N GLY A 756 41.79 7.30 29.17
CA GLY A 756 42.62 6.13 29.46
C GLY A 756 41.99 5.18 30.49
N LYS A 757 42.45 3.96 30.41
CA LYS A 757 42.23 2.84 31.33
C LYS A 757 42.61 3.18 32.77
N ALA A 758 41.78 2.77 33.71
CA ALA A 758 42.27 2.28 34.99
C ALA A 758 41.66 0.89 35.23
N ALA A 759 42.53 -0.03 35.55
CA ALA A 759 42.26 -1.42 35.89
C ALA A 759 41.78 -1.54 37.36
N ALA A 760 41.09 -2.63 37.58
CA ALA A 760 41.07 -3.50 38.74
C ALA A 760 39.70 -3.79 39.33
N GLN A 761 39.44 -5.00 39.30
CA GLN A 761 38.65 -6.00 40.04
C GLN A 761 37.37 -6.46 39.39
#